data_00770ff8102dd624beb066185f53646f
#
_entry.id   00770ff8102dd624beb066185f53646f
#
_cell.length_a   1.000
_cell.length_b   1.000
_cell.length_c   1.000
_cell.angle_alpha   90.00
_cell.angle_beta   90.00
_cell.angle_gamma   90.00
#
_symmetry.space_group_name_H-M   'P 1'
#
loop_
_entity.id
_entity.type
_entity.pdbx_description
1 polymer ?
#
loop_
_entity_poly.entity_id
_entity_poly.type
_entity_poly.pdbx_seq_one_letter_code
_entity_poly.pdbx_strand_id
1 'polypeptide(L)'
;MATKIGIRQLVEFVLRQGDLNEVKNSQNTALNGAKIHRQLQSSRGEDYDSEVYLKQLVTMNHTDYIIAGRADGIQLNDDGALIEEIKTSDQPFDELTDNTKTLYWGQLKVYGYLLLQEHPELDQVTGQLTYFQVINEKITKTQRILHRAELDAFFKDLITEYEYWLTLRADLREKRNQSIQTLPFPFPAFRPGQHELAAAVYKTIRNQTRLFVEAPTGTGKTISTLFPAIKAMGEDVIERLFYLTAKQSTRRVAEEAITLMSHDGLKLKSITLTAKDQIRFPEEQDVLPEDNPFMLGYYDRLKPALKDLLTHEDQITRAVIETYARKHTLDPFEFSLDTSLFCDVIICDYNYLFDPLVYLQRFFSESDDENFFLVDEVHNLVSRSRDMYSAAVSDQPISTLLKLAKPDKSQPSDDLQRELKKVRRSFTRLSKALIDDHLTEQVLPDPPDKLLRTLRTFNEFVTDWLAQQKPGPLLDAVRDYFFACLTFVKIGDLYDGSYQTRYVLEGHHLTIKELCLDPSDFLNRSLELGGGAVLFSATLTPMAYYQRVLGGEANSLAYQLPSPFPPKHQAILVTQYVQTTYHEREHNVPRIIASLHAMLAAKPGNYLVFFPSYGYLLQIKAAFEAAYPDVATTAQAAAMDASARQAFLDQFQANPTQTLLGFCVLGGIFSEGIDLRGNRLIGVAIVSVGLPGINPETNLIRDYYDHQNGLGFAYAYQLPGMNNVLQAAGRLIRSAHDTGIVLLLDQRFASRRYTELFPAHWQYYQTIGSVPQLEATIANFWHQMEVPHHEDKTNSPT
;
A
#
# COMPACT_ATOMS: atom_id res chain seq x y z
N MET A 1 -13.24 27.40 12.99
CA MET A 1 -11.84 27.91 12.99
C MET A 1 -11.47 28.27 11.56
N ALA A 2 -10.62 29.29 11.33
CA ALA A 2 -10.20 29.63 9.97
C ALA A 2 -9.25 28.51 9.43
N THR A 3 -9.50 28.07 8.21
CA THR A 3 -8.68 27.02 7.58
C THR A 3 -7.29 27.55 7.24
N LYS A 4 -6.23 26.81 7.61
CA LYS A 4 -4.85 27.17 7.31
C LYS A 4 -4.46 26.76 5.88
N ILE A 5 -3.80 27.66 5.15
CA ILE A 5 -3.21 27.42 3.83
C ILE A 5 -1.71 27.64 3.93
N GLY A 6 -0.92 26.63 3.61
CA GLY A 6 0.54 26.72 3.59
C GLY A 6 1.05 27.58 2.43
N ILE A 7 2.02 28.45 2.70
CA ILE A 7 2.61 29.35 1.67
C ILE A 7 3.19 28.55 0.50
N ARG A 8 3.91 27.50 0.77
CA ARG A 8 4.47 26.62 -0.27
C ARG A 8 3.37 26.02 -1.16
N GLN A 9 2.32 25.48 -0.56
CA GLN A 9 1.18 24.90 -1.27
C GLN A 9 0.49 25.93 -2.18
N LEU A 10 0.24 27.14 -1.65
CA LEU A 10 -0.38 28.23 -2.37
C LEU A 10 0.46 28.63 -3.60
N VAL A 11 1.75 28.88 -3.40
CA VAL A 11 2.69 29.30 -4.44
C VAL A 11 2.87 28.22 -5.53
N GLU A 12 3.11 26.98 -5.11
CA GLU A 12 3.27 25.88 -6.07
C GLU A 12 2.00 25.66 -6.90
N PHE A 13 0.82 25.75 -6.28
CA PHE A 13 -0.43 25.56 -7.00
C PHE A 13 -0.70 26.68 -8.03
N VAL A 14 -0.47 27.93 -7.63
CA VAL A 14 -0.82 29.08 -8.47
C VAL A 14 0.23 29.36 -9.54
N LEU A 15 1.53 29.31 -9.21
CA LEU A 15 2.61 29.77 -10.09
C LEU A 15 3.26 28.66 -10.92
N ARG A 16 2.92 27.40 -10.68
CA ARG A 16 3.53 26.31 -11.42
C ARG A 16 3.05 26.30 -12.87
N GLN A 17 4.01 26.29 -13.81
CA GLN A 17 3.78 26.37 -15.26
C GLN A 17 4.77 25.47 -16.00
N GLY A 18 4.52 25.23 -17.30
CA GLY A 18 5.41 24.51 -18.20
C GLY A 18 5.35 22.98 -18.06
N ASP A 19 6.48 22.34 -18.26
CA ASP A 19 6.58 20.91 -18.44
C ASP A 19 6.54 20.13 -17.13
N LEU A 20 6.02 18.90 -17.20
CA LEU A 20 6.17 17.90 -16.16
C LEU A 20 7.59 17.34 -16.20
N ASN A 21 8.46 17.89 -15.40
CA ASN A 21 9.78 17.31 -15.21
C ASN A 21 9.63 16.05 -14.31
N GLU A 22 10.07 14.89 -14.79
CA GLU A 22 10.27 13.76 -13.87
C GLU A 22 11.19 14.27 -12.77
N VAL A 23 10.69 14.23 -11.52
CA VAL A 23 11.48 14.62 -10.36
C VAL A 23 12.71 13.74 -10.38
N LYS A 24 13.87 14.35 -10.73
CA LYS A 24 15.16 13.64 -10.61
C LYS A 24 15.18 13.14 -9.17
N ASN A 25 15.24 11.82 -8.95
CA ASN A 25 15.26 11.22 -7.63
C ASN A 25 16.46 11.80 -6.86
N SER A 26 16.22 12.90 -6.16
CA SER A 26 17.23 13.54 -5.32
C SER A 26 17.61 12.57 -4.20
N GLN A 27 18.89 12.35 -4.01
CA GLN A 27 19.41 11.63 -2.86
C GLN A 27 19.31 12.45 -1.57
N ASN A 28 18.98 13.73 -1.72
CA ASN A 28 18.81 14.63 -0.60
C ASN A 28 17.51 14.26 0.13
N THR A 29 17.62 13.49 1.20
CA THR A 29 16.50 13.18 2.08
C THR A 29 16.04 14.45 2.81
N ALA A 30 14.77 14.51 3.20
CA ALA A 30 14.24 15.62 4.01
C ALA A 30 15.05 15.84 5.29
N LEU A 31 15.56 14.74 5.89
CA LEU A 31 16.45 14.79 7.07
C LEU A 31 17.79 15.46 6.77
N ASN A 32 18.40 15.20 5.61
CA ASN A 32 19.66 15.83 5.21
C ASN A 32 19.42 17.31 4.89
N GLY A 33 18.35 17.65 4.19
CA GLY A 33 17.94 19.03 3.95
C GLY A 33 17.76 19.82 5.25
N ALA A 34 17.02 19.28 6.22
CA ALA A 34 16.84 19.92 7.53
C ALA A 34 18.15 20.08 8.33
N LYS A 35 19.10 19.16 8.16
CA LYS A 35 20.43 19.29 8.77
C LYS A 35 21.22 20.43 8.14
N ILE A 36 21.22 20.54 6.82
CA ILE A 36 21.90 21.61 6.07
C ILE A 36 21.28 22.96 6.41
N HIS A 37 19.94 23.09 6.46
CA HIS A 37 19.26 24.30 6.89
C HIS A 37 19.75 24.76 8.26
N ARG A 38 19.75 23.88 9.26
CA ARG A 38 20.23 24.20 10.62
C ARG A 38 21.70 24.61 10.62
N GLN A 39 22.54 23.97 9.82
CA GLN A 39 23.96 24.30 9.71
C GLN A 39 24.17 25.70 9.10
N LEU A 40 23.42 26.04 8.05
CA LEU A 40 23.47 27.36 7.42
C LEU A 40 22.93 28.44 8.36
N GLN A 41 21.78 28.21 8.99
CA GLN A 41 21.16 29.12 9.96
C GLN A 41 22.09 29.39 11.14
N SER A 42 22.73 28.35 11.72
CA SER A 42 23.67 28.51 12.84
C SER A 42 24.97 29.27 12.48
N SER A 43 25.27 29.45 11.21
CA SER A 43 26.41 30.25 10.73
C SER A 43 26.09 31.75 10.57
N ARG A 44 24.84 32.18 10.85
CA ARG A 44 24.41 33.58 10.76
C ARG A 44 24.74 34.33 12.05
N GLY A 45 24.64 35.68 12.02
CA GLY A 45 24.90 36.53 13.18
C GLY A 45 23.81 36.49 14.25
N GLU A 46 24.03 37.21 15.35
CA GLU A 46 23.10 37.25 16.50
C GLU A 46 21.76 37.91 16.17
N ASP A 47 21.73 38.79 15.16
CA ASP A 47 20.51 39.48 14.71
C ASP A 47 19.68 38.67 13.69
N TYR A 48 19.95 37.37 13.55
CA TYR A 48 19.25 36.48 12.61
C TYR A 48 18.34 35.50 13.35
N ASP A 49 17.03 35.70 13.16
CA ASP A 49 15.98 34.80 13.66
C ASP A 49 15.70 33.68 12.65
N SER A 50 15.89 32.42 13.05
CA SER A 50 15.61 31.26 12.22
C SER A 50 14.18 30.71 12.42
N GLU A 51 13.61 30.09 11.39
CA GLU A 51 12.30 29.40 11.43
C GLU A 51 11.16 30.32 11.91
N VAL A 52 11.13 31.57 11.43
CA VAL A 52 10.15 32.57 11.86
C VAL A 52 8.78 32.28 11.28
N TYR A 53 7.79 32.08 12.15
CA TYR A 53 6.43 31.81 11.76
C TYR A 53 5.68 33.10 11.41
N LEU A 54 5.31 33.26 10.15
CA LEU A 54 4.54 34.39 9.64
C LEU A 54 3.13 33.94 9.25
N LYS A 55 2.13 34.79 9.50
CA LYS A 55 0.74 34.51 9.16
C LYS A 55 -0.05 35.76 8.85
N GLN A 56 -1.05 35.61 7.98
CA GLN A 56 -2.02 36.66 7.65
C GLN A 56 -3.41 36.05 7.57
N LEU A 57 -4.39 36.70 8.20
CA LEU A 57 -5.79 36.38 8.00
C LEU A 57 -6.26 37.04 6.70
N VAL A 58 -6.82 36.24 5.81
CA VAL A 58 -7.32 36.68 4.50
C VAL A 58 -8.76 36.20 4.34
N THR A 59 -9.68 37.12 4.08
CA THR A 59 -11.07 36.76 3.79
C THR A 59 -11.20 36.57 2.29
N MET A 60 -11.58 35.33 1.86
CA MET A 60 -11.87 34.97 0.48
C MET A 60 -13.31 34.42 0.46
N ASN A 61 -14.12 34.90 -0.47
CA ASN A 61 -15.52 34.49 -0.64
C ASN A 61 -16.29 34.36 0.69
N HIS A 62 -16.23 35.40 1.53
CA HIS A 62 -16.88 35.49 2.88
C HIS A 62 -16.37 34.43 3.90
N THR A 63 -15.30 33.74 3.62
CA THR A 63 -14.69 32.77 4.54
C THR A 63 -13.28 33.22 4.91
N ASP A 64 -12.95 33.09 6.19
CA ASP A 64 -11.66 33.50 6.73
C ASP A 64 -10.66 32.32 6.62
N TYR A 65 -9.51 32.57 5.99
CA TYR A 65 -8.37 31.66 5.87
C TYR A 65 -7.13 32.25 6.51
N ILE A 66 -6.26 31.41 7.02
CA ILE A 66 -4.95 31.82 7.53
C ILE A 66 -3.89 31.37 6.55
N ILE A 67 -3.32 32.30 5.79
CA ILE A 67 -2.11 32.06 4.98
C ILE A 67 -0.93 32.09 5.94
N ALA A 68 -0.20 30.96 6.04
CA ALA A 68 0.88 30.84 7.02
C ALA A 68 2.03 29.97 6.54
N GLY A 69 3.23 30.25 7.06
CA GLY A 69 4.41 29.45 6.82
C GLY A 69 5.56 29.88 7.73
N ARG A 70 6.65 29.14 7.65
CA ARG A 70 7.90 29.48 8.37
C ARG A 70 8.94 29.93 7.36
N ALA A 71 9.39 31.19 7.48
CA ALA A 71 10.54 31.68 6.73
C ALA A 71 11.81 31.06 7.33
N ASP A 72 12.74 30.61 6.51
CA ASP A 72 13.98 29.99 6.96
C ASP A 72 14.80 30.93 7.83
N GLY A 73 14.75 32.25 7.54
CA GLY A 73 15.35 33.25 8.38
C GLY A 73 14.96 34.69 8.09
N ILE A 74 14.97 35.50 9.14
CA ILE A 74 14.73 36.95 9.07
C ILE A 74 15.82 37.67 9.87
N GLN A 75 16.30 38.77 9.31
CA GLN A 75 17.20 39.69 10.00
C GLN A 75 16.59 41.09 9.94
N LEU A 76 16.35 41.67 11.10
CA LEU A 76 15.85 43.04 11.28
C LEU A 76 16.97 43.86 11.92
N ASN A 77 17.35 44.97 11.28
CA ASN A 77 18.33 45.90 11.80
C ASN A 77 17.96 47.36 11.41
N ASP A 78 18.73 48.32 11.91
CA ASP A 78 18.49 49.75 11.64
C ASP A 78 18.56 50.11 10.14
N ASP A 79 19.27 49.30 9.33
CA ASP A 79 19.43 49.50 7.87
C ASP A 79 18.29 48.89 7.04
N GLY A 80 17.38 48.10 7.65
CA GLY A 80 16.25 47.46 6.97
C GLY A 80 15.99 46.02 7.38
N ALA A 81 15.17 45.34 6.58
CA ALA A 81 14.82 43.92 6.77
C ALA A 81 15.38 43.03 5.65
N LEU A 82 15.92 41.87 6.03
CA LEU A 82 16.29 40.80 5.12
C LEU A 82 15.48 39.57 5.45
N ILE A 83 14.91 38.92 4.45
CA ILE A 83 14.24 37.63 4.57
C ILE A 83 14.96 36.61 3.71
N GLU A 84 15.30 35.47 4.29
CA GLU A 84 16.05 34.39 3.63
C GLU A 84 15.18 33.15 3.43
N GLU A 85 15.25 32.60 2.22
CA GLU A 85 14.73 31.27 1.88
C GLU A 85 15.89 30.38 1.45
N ILE A 86 16.03 29.24 2.11
CA ILE A 86 17.12 28.28 1.87
C ILE A 86 16.58 27.12 1.05
N LYS A 87 17.24 26.78 -0.04
CA LYS A 87 16.92 25.62 -0.86
C LYS A 87 18.12 24.72 -1.01
N THR A 88 17.89 23.42 -0.91
CA THR A 88 18.92 22.38 -1.05
C THR A 88 18.57 21.47 -2.20
N SER A 89 19.52 21.19 -3.09
CA SER A 89 19.37 20.27 -4.21
C SER A 89 20.71 19.74 -4.68
N ASP A 90 20.69 18.65 -5.41
CA ASP A 90 21.88 18.09 -6.05
C ASP A 90 22.22 18.84 -7.35
N GLN A 91 21.26 19.52 -7.97
CA GLN A 91 21.38 20.22 -9.24
C GLN A 91 22.11 21.56 -9.09
N PRO A 92 22.99 21.97 -10.06
CA PRO A 92 23.55 23.31 -10.10
C PRO A 92 22.49 24.40 -10.21
N PHE A 93 22.68 25.53 -9.49
CA PHE A 93 21.72 26.64 -9.51
C PHE A 93 21.46 27.21 -10.92
N ASP A 94 22.48 27.25 -11.76
CA ASP A 94 22.39 27.80 -13.10
C ASP A 94 21.57 26.90 -14.05
N GLU A 95 21.46 25.60 -13.75
CA GLU A 95 20.68 24.63 -14.50
C GLU A 95 19.21 24.51 -14.03
N LEU A 96 18.83 25.22 -12.96
CA LEU A 96 17.45 25.29 -12.52
C LEU A 96 16.58 25.96 -13.59
N THR A 97 15.41 25.38 -13.86
CA THR A 97 14.43 25.99 -14.78
C THR A 97 13.93 27.33 -14.25
N ASP A 98 13.51 28.22 -15.15
CA ASP A 98 12.93 29.50 -14.76
C ASP A 98 11.68 29.31 -13.90
N ASN A 99 10.89 28.26 -14.16
CA ASN A 99 9.74 27.92 -13.34
C ASN A 99 10.15 27.56 -11.91
N THR A 100 11.17 26.72 -11.69
CA THR A 100 11.68 26.41 -10.35
C THR A 100 12.15 27.65 -9.61
N LYS A 101 12.89 28.53 -10.29
CA LYS A 101 13.32 29.82 -9.72
C LYS A 101 12.12 30.72 -9.39
N THR A 102 11.09 30.74 -10.24
CA THR A 102 9.84 31.48 -9.98
C THR A 102 9.12 31.00 -8.74
N LEU A 103 9.06 29.68 -8.51
CA LEU A 103 8.45 29.12 -7.29
C LEU A 103 9.23 29.49 -6.03
N TYR A 104 10.55 29.44 -6.05
CA TYR A 104 11.38 29.87 -4.91
C TYR A 104 11.21 31.36 -4.59
N TRP A 105 11.25 32.20 -5.61
CA TRP A 105 11.00 33.64 -5.45
C TRP A 105 9.56 33.94 -5.07
N GLY A 106 8.60 33.12 -5.50
CA GLY A 106 7.20 33.23 -5.09
C GLY A 106 7.01 33.06 -3.60
N GLN A 107 7.66 32.05 -3.00
CA GLN A 107 7.66 31.85 -1.54
C GLN A 107 8.29 33.04 -0.81
N LEU A 108 9.44 33.49 -1.26
CA LEU A 108 10.13 34.67 -0.71
C LEU A 108 9.27 35.92 -0.76
N LYS A 109 8.56 36.15 -1.90
CA LYS A 109 7.65 37.29 -2.05
C LYS A 109 6.47 37.23 -1.07
N VAL A 110 5.88 36.05 -0.84
CA VAL A 110 4.80 35.89 0.13
C VAL A 110 5.30 36.15 1.55
N TYR A 111 6.45 35.58 1.91
CA TYR A 111 7.07 35.88 3.21
C TYR A 111 7.41 37.36 3.39
N GLY A 112 7.96 37.99 2.34
CA GLY A 112 8.24 39.43 2.32
C GLY A 112 6.99 40.26 2.51
N TYR A 113 5.88 39.92 1.84
CA TYR A 113 4.59 40.53 2.04
C TYR A 113 4.13 40.43 3.51
N LEU A 114 4.15 39.22 4.08
CA LEU A 114 3.71 38.97 5.45
C LEU A 114 4.55 39.77 6.47
N LEU A 115 5.87 39.80 6.29
CA LEU A 115 6.78 40.56 7.13
C LEU A 115 6.46 42.08 7.10
N LEU A 116 6.22 42.62 5.89
CA LEU A 116 5.85 44.02 5.74
C LEU A 116 4.45 44.35 6.32
N GLN A 117 3.54 43.40 6.45
CA GLN A 117 2.28 43.58 7.15
C GLN A 117 2.50 43.67 8.67
N GLU A 118 3.45 42.92 9.22
CA GLU A 118 3.81 43.03 10.66
C GLU A 118 4.65 44.28 10.96
N HIS A 119 5.35 44.84 9.96
CA HIS A 119 6.23 45.98 10.03
C HIS A 119 5.76 47.12 9.09
N PRO A 120 4.69 47.84 9.42
CA PRO A 120 4.13 48.90 8.56
C PRO A 120 5.09 50.08 8.33
N GLU A 121 6.11 50.27 9.17
CA GLU A 121 7.17 51.28 9.04
C GLU A 121 8.14 50.99 7.90
N LEU A 122 8.21 49.75 7.38
CA LEU A 122 9.12 49.38 6.31
C LEU A 122 8.43 49.44 4.94
N ASP A 123 9.04 50.09 3.96
CA ASP A 123 8.56 50.19 2.57
C ASP A 123 9.12 49.10 1.65
N GLN A 124 10.16 48.42 2.09
CA GLN A 124 10.80 47.36 1.30
C GLN A 124 11.49 46.34 2.21
N VAL A 125 11.78 45.16 1.64
CA VAL A 125 12.57 44.11 2.25
C VAL A 125 13.57 43.53 1.27
N THR A 126 14.76 43.19 1.72
CA THR A 126 15.73 42.46 0.89
C THR A 126 15.41 40.96 0.96
N GLY A 127 14.89 40.38 -0.14
CA GLY A 127 14.73 38.94 -0.30
C GLY A 127 16.06 38.27 -0.67
N GLN A 128 16.48 37.27 0.08
CA GLN A 128 17.68 36.46 -0.21
C GLN A 128 17.31 35.00 -0.46
N LEU A 129 17.58 34.52 -1.66
CA LEU A 129 17.53 33.10 -1.97
C LEU A 129 18.91 32.52 -1.78
N THR A 130 19.06 31.64 -0.78
CA THR A 130 20.28 30.88 -0.52
C THR A 130 20.10 29.46 -1.00
N TYR A 131 20.86 29.10 -2.02
CA TYR A 131 20.82 27.80 -2.65
C TYR A 131 22.08 26.99 -2.28
N PHE A 132 21.89 25.84 -1.68
CA PHE A 132 22.96 24.91 -1.32
C PHE A 132 22.94 23.70 -2.26
N GLN A 133 23.96 23.58 -3.09
CA GLN A 133 24.17 22.41 -3.92
C GLN A 133 24.87 21.31 -3.09
N VAL A 134 24.17 20.18 -2.85
CA VAL A 134 24.61 19.13 -1.91
C VAL A 134 25.87 18.42 -2.37
N ILE A 135 26.00 18.15 -3.70
CA ILE A 135 27.11 17.37 -4.26
C ILE A 135 28.49 18.01 -4.04
N ASN A 136 28.58 19.31 -4.17
CA ASN A 136 29.86 20.04 -4.08
C ASN A 136 29.89 21.08 -2.95
N GLU A 137 28.89 21.06 -2.09
CA GLU A 137 28.71 21.99 -0.96
C GLU A 137 28.77 23.49 -1.37
N LYS A 138 28.44 23.79 -2.65
CA LYS A 138 28.47 25.13 -3.18
C LYS A 138 27.26 25.93 -2.70
N ILE A 139 27.50 27.10 -2.13
CA ILE A 139 26.46 28.05 -1.76
C ILE A 139 26.37 29.16 -2.81
N THR A 140 25.19 29.32 -3.39
CA THR A 140 24.87 30.44 -4.28
C THR A 140 23.83 31.31 -3.59
N LYS A 141 24.13 32.62 -3.45
CA LYS A 141 23.21 33.60 -2.86
C LYS A 141 22.76 34.60 -3.92
N THR A 142 21.47 34.85 -4.01
CA THR A 142 20.91 35.86 -4.88
C THR A 142 19.98 36.74 -4.07
N GLN A 143 20.15 38.07 -4.18
CA GLN A 143 19.36 39.05 -3.47
C GLN A 143 18.55 39.93 -4.43
N ARG A 144 17.37 40.33 -3.99
CA ARG A 144 16.50 41.32 -4.69
C ARG A 144 15.85 42.22 -3.65
N ILE A 145 15.75 43.49 -3.95
CA ILE A 145 14.94 44.44 -3.19
C ILE A 145 13.49 44.23 -3.61
N LEU A 146 12.62 43.99 -2.67
CA LEU A 146 11.19 43.77 -2.85
C LEU A 146 10.43 44.92 -2.21
N HIS A 147 9.78 45.74 -3.03
CA HIS A 147 9.03 46.90 -2.54
C HIS A 147 7.62 46.53 -2.12
N ARG A 148 7.08 47.20 -1.11
CA ARG A 148 5.73 46.96 -0.57
C ARG A 148 4.68 46.95 -1.67
N ALA A 149 4.66 47.94 -2.57
CA ALA A 149 3.67 48.00 -3.62
C ALA A 149 3.73 46.85 -4.60
N GLU A 150 4.95 46.32 -4.89
CA GLU A 150 5.14 45.11 -5.71
C GLU A 150 4.61 43.88 -4.98
N LEU A 151 4.90 43.74 -3.69
CA LEU A 151 4.47 42.59 -2.88
C LEU A 151 2.96 42.59 -2.66
N ASP A 152 2.36 43.75 -2.44
CA ASP A 152 0.89 43.90 -2.29
C ASP A 152 0.17 43.48 -3.59
N ALA A 153 0.64 43.92 -4.75
CA ALA A 153 0.08 43.54 -6.04
C ALA A 153 0.25 42.04 -6.29
N PHE A 154 1.44 41.52 -6.08
CA PHE A 154 1.76 40.10 -6.24
C PHE A 154 0.89 39.20 -5.35
N PHE A 155 0.78 39.53 -4.07
CA PHE A 155 -0.04 38.75 -3.13
C PHE A 155 -1.53 38.81 -3.48
N LYS A 156 -2.03 39.97 -3.88
CA LYS A 156 -3.41 40.14 -4.32
C LYS A 156 -3.72 39.29 -5.55
N ASP A 157 -2.84 39.30 -6.56
CA ASP A 157 -3.02 38.50 -7.77
C ASP A 157 -2.99 37.00 -7.43
N LEU A 158 -2.05 36.58 -6.57
CA LEU A 158 -1.94 35.20 -6.10
C LEU A 158 -3.21 34.71 -5.40
N ILE A 159 -3.75 35.53 -4.48
CA ILE A 159 -4.98 35.23 -3.76
C ILE A 159 -6.19 35.21 -4.69
N THR A 160 -6.29 36.15 -5.61
CA THR A 160 -7.42 36.24 -6.57
C THR A 160 -7.48 34.97 -7.45
N GLU A 161 -6.33 34.47 -7.93
CA GLU A 161 -6.29 33.23 -8.71
C GLU A 161 -6.63 32.01 -7.85
N TYR A 162 -6.16 31.97 -6.60
CA TYR A 162 -6.43 30.85 -5.70
C TYR A 162 -7.87 30.82 -5.19
N GLU A 163 -8.52 31.98 -5.05
CA GLU A 163 -9.89 32.12 -4.53
C GLU A 163 -10.91 31.29 -5.34
N TYR A 164 -10.74 31.21 -6.67
CA TYR A 164 -11.58 30.36 -7.51
C TYR A 164 -11.56 28.89 -7.06
N TRP A 165 -10.38 28.38 -6.75
CA TRP A 165 -10.21 26.97 -6.36
C TRP A 165 -10.71 26.70 -4.95
N LEU A 166 -10.53 27.64 -4.05
CA LEU A 166 -11.12 27.58 -2.71
C LEU A 166 -12.64 27.59 -2.76
N THR A 167 -13.21 28.47 -3.59
CA THR A 167 -14.66 28.53 -3.80
C THR A 167 -15.19 27.22 -4.39
N LEU A 168 -14.54 26.70 -5.42
CA LEU A 168 -14.89 25.40 -6.00
C LEU A 168 -14.86 24.28 -4.95
N ARG A 169 -13.80 24.25 -4.14
CA ARG A 169 -13.66 23.26 -3.07
C ARG A 169 -14.73 23.40 -1.99
N ALA A 170 -15.01 24.63 -1.58
CA ALA A 170 -16.08 24.93 -0.61
C ALA A 170 -17.46 24.51 -1.15
N ASP A 171 -17.78 24.81 -2.40
CA ASP A 171 -19.03 24.43 -3.06
C ASP A 171 -19.16 22.90 -3.17
N LEU A 172 -18.08 22.20 -3.51
CA LEU A 172 -18.06 20.74 -3.57
C LEU A 172 -18.28 20.14 -2.19
N ARG A 173 -17.61 20.68 -1.15
CA ARG A 173 -17.77 20.24 0.25
C ARG A 173 -19.19 20.48 0.75
N GLU A 174 -19.78 21.64 0.47
CA GLU A 174 -21.15 21.94 0.86
C GLU A 174 -22.14 20.96 0.21
N LYS A 175 -22.06 20.75 -1.11
CA LYS A 175 -22.89 19.77 -1.84
C LYS A 175 -22.71 18.37 -1.28
N ARG A 176 -21.48 17.96 -1.00
CA ARG A 176 -21.16 16.69 -0.35
C ARG A 176 -21.87 16.57 0.99
N ASN A 177 -21.66 17.52 1.91
CA ASN A 177 -22.22 17.47 3.25
C ASN A 177 -23.75 17.45 3.23
N GLN A 178 -24.38 18.28 2.40
CA GLN A 178 -25.85 18.28 2.21
C GLN A 178 -26.36 16.91 1.73
N SER A 179 -25.68 16.30 0.77
CA SER A 179 -26.08 14.99 0.24
C SER A 179 -25.91 13.88 1.29
N ILE A 180 -24.90 13.95 2.14
CA ILE A 180 -24.62 12.97 3.19
C ILE A 180 -25.65 13.03 4.31
N GLN A 181 -26.17 14.21 4.67
CA GLN A 181 -27.18 14.36 5.73
C GLN A 181 -28.40 13.48 5.49
N THR A 182 -28.89 13.43 4.26
CA THR A 182 -30.09 12.67 3.86
C THR A 182 -29.79 11.27 3.33
N LEU A 183 -28.52 10.88 3.21
CA LEU A 183 -28.12 9.60 2.65
C LEU A 183 -28.62 8.43 3.52
N PRO A 184 -29.48 7.55 3.00
CA PRO A 184 -29.91 6.35 3.70
C PRO A 184 -28.82 5.29 3.68
N PHE A 185 -28.95 4.28 4.52
CA PHE A 185 -28.15 3.06 4.37
C PHE A 185 -28.58 2.36 3.06
N PRO A 186 -27.66 1.95 2.16
CA PRO A 186 -28.00 1.57 0.78
C PRO A 186 -28.60 0.15 0.64
N PHE A 187 -29.02 -0.45 1.74
CA PHE A 187 -29.71 -1.74 1.77
C PHE A 187 -30.96 -1.66 2.63
N PRO A 188 -31.99 -2.50 2.37
CA PRO A 188 -33.26 -2.46 3.11
C PRO A 188 -33.12 -2.72 4.60
N ALA A 189 -32.09 -3.47 5.02
CA ALA A 189 -31.80 -3.77 6.42
C ALA A 189 -30.32 -4.06 6.63
N PHE A 190 -29.85 -3.83 7.86
CA PHE A 190 -28.53 -4.26 8.30
C PHE A 190 -28.50 -5.78 8.49
N ARG A 191 -27.41 -6.43 8.09
CA ARG A 191 -27.14 -7.81 8.43
C ARG A 191 -26.72 -7.90 9.93
N PRO A 192 -26.83 -9.08 10.55
CA PRO A 192 -26.34 -9.27 11.92
C PRO A 192 -24.89 -8.76 12.09
N GLY A 193 -24.64 -7.93 13.09
CA GLY A 193 -23.34 -7.31 13.38
C GLY A 193 -22.95 -6.11 12.53
N GLN A 194 -23.64 -5.82 11.42
CA GLN A 194 -23.31 -4.65 10.57
C GLN A 194 -23.52 -3.31 11.26
N HIS A 195 -24.64 -3.17 11.99
CA HIS A 195 -24.96 -1.93 12.69
C HIS A 195 -23.96 -1.64 13.81
N GLU A 196 -23.60 -2.67 14.56
CA GLU A 196 -22.60 -2.58 15.63
C GLU A 196 -21.22 -2.22 15.07
N LEU A 197 -20.82 -2.82 13.93
CA LEU A 197 -19.59 -2.46 13.23
C LEU A 197 -19.61 -1.01 12.77
N ALA A 198 -20.68 -0.58 12.11
CA ALA A 198 -20.81 0.79 11.65
C ALA A 198 -20.73 1.81 12.81
N ALA A 199 -21.37 1.48 13.94
CA ALA A 199 -21.29 2.30 15.15
C ALA A 199 -19.86 2.34 15.75
N ALA A 200 -19.15 1.19 15.75
CA ALA A 200 -17.77 1.11 16.22
C ALA A 200 -16.83 1.94 15.33
N VAL A 201 -16.96 1.83 14.00
CA VAL A 201 -16.19 2.65 13.03
C VAL A 201 -16.45 4.14 13.24
N TYR A 202 -17.72 4.54 13.32
CA TYR A 202 -18.06 5.95 13.54
C TYR A 202 -17.49 6.51 14.85
N LYS A 203 -17.55 5.75 15.94
CA LYS A 203 -16.96 6.13 17.22
C LYS A 203 -15.44 6.23 17.16
N THR A 204 -14.79 5.32 16.41
CA THR A 204 -13.34 5.32 16.21
C THR A 204 -12.90 6.60 15.50
N ILE A 205 -13.63 7.01 14.45
CA ILE A 205 -13.38 8.25 13.72
C ILE A 205 -13.54 9.46 14.65
N ARG A 206 -14.64 9.54 15.39
CA ARG A 206 -14.88 10.67 16.31
C ARG A 206 -13.86 10.78 17.44
N ASN A 207 -13.32 9.65 17.88
CA ASN A 207 -12.34 9.61 18.97
C ASN A 207 -10.89 9.67 18.47
N GLN A 208 -10.67 9.70 17.14
CA GLN A 208 -9.34 9.70 16.53
C GLN A 208 -8.46 8.59 17.08
N THR A 209 -8.96 7.35 17.05
CA THR A 209 -8.29 6.17 17.58
C THR A 209 -8.08 5.10 16.50
N ARG A 210 -7.55 3.94 16.88
CA ARG A 210 -7.38 2.79 15.99
C ARG A 210 -8.32 1.65 16.39
N LEU A 211 -8.92 1.02 15.39
CA LEU A 211 -9.82 -0.12 15.56
C LEU A 211 -9.36 -1.28 14.68
N PHE A 212 -9.15 -2.44 15.27
CA PHE A 212 -8.90 -3.70 14.56
C PHE A 212 -10.20 -4.51 14.51
N VAL A 213 -10.59 -4.93 13.30
CA VAL A 213 -11.87 -5.62 13.10
C VAL A 213 -11.67 -6.96 12.40
N GLU A 214 -12.05 -8.03 13.05
CA GLU A 214 -12.26 -9.31 12.37
C GLU A 214 -13.74 -9.43 11.98
N ALA A 215 -14.00 -9.40 10.67
CA ALA A 215 -15.36 -9.50 10.13
C ALA A 215 -15.40 -10.61 9.08
N PRO A 216 -16.03 -11.76 9.38
CA PRO A 216 -16.13 -12.88 8.47
C PRO A 216 -16.68 -12.49 7.08
N THR A 217 -16.40 -13.31 6.07
CA THR A 217 -16.96 -13.12 4.73
C THR A 217 -18.47 -13.00 4.78
N GLY A 218 -19.07 -12.19 3.90
CA GLY A 218 -20.52 -11.99 3.84
C GLY A 218 -21.09 -10.98 4.83
N THR A 219 -20.33 -10.48 5.79
CA THR A 219 -20.77 -9.42 6.73
C THR A 219 -20.98 -8.06 6.06
N GLY A 220 -20.51 -7.87 4.81
CA GLY A 220 -20.54 -6.57 4.14
C GLY A 220 -19.57 -5.56 4.71
N LYS A 221 -18.34 -5.99 5.00
CA LYS A 221 -17.24 -5.16 5.56
C LYS A 221 -17.13 -3.79 4.90
N THR A 222 -17.02 -3.76 3.58
CA THR A 222 -16.77 -2.54 2.82
C THR A 222 -17.82 -1.46 3.06
N ILE A 223 -19.11 -1.80 2.97
CA ILE A 223 -20.17 -0.81 3.22
C ILE A 223 -20.29 -0.45 4.68
N SER A 224 -20.04 -1.41 5.60
CA SER A 224 -20.07 -1.18 7.05
C SER A 224 -18.92 -0.32 7.57
N THR A 225 -17.87 -0.13 6.77
CA THR A 225 -16.76 0.78 7.08
C THR A 225 -16.85 2.09 6.30
N LEU A 226 -17.17 2.05 5.00
CA LEU A 226 -17.30 3.24 4.16
C LEU A 226 -18.50 4.12 4.54
N PHE A 227 -19.69 3.55 4.74
CA PHE A 227 -20.89 4.32 5.05
C PHE A 227 -20.76 5.16 6.32
N PRO A 228 -20.35 4.61 7.49
CA PRO A 228 -20.17 5.44 8.69
C PRO A 228 -19.02 6.44 8.56
N ALA A 229 -17.98 6.16 7.79
CA ALA A 229 -16.89 7.10 7.53
C ALA A 229 -17.38 8.29 6.69
N ILE A 230 -18.19 8.02 5.65
CA ILE A 230 -18.84 9.07 4.86
C ILE A 230 -19.81 9.88 5.73
N LYS A 231 -20.58 9.25 6.63
CA LYS A 231 -21.44 9.98 7.57
C LYS A 231 -20.64 10.93 8.48
N ALA A 232 -19.52 10.46 9.03
CA ALA A 232 -18.63 11.30 9.84
C ALA A 232 -18.02 12.46 9.04
N MET A 233 -17.71 12.24 7.76
CA MET A 233 -17.25 13.28 6.84
C MET A 233 -18.32 14.37 6.61
N GLY A 234 -19.59 14.00 6.49
CA GLY A 234 -20.70 14.94 6.37
C GLY A 234 -20.95 15.79 7.62
N GLU A 235 -20.37 15.42 8.76
CA GLU A 235 -20.38 16.15 10.03
C GLU A 235 -19.06 16.90 10.28
N ASP A 236 -18.20 17.01 9.26
CA ASP A 236 -16.87 17.65 9.30
C ASP A 236 -15.93 17.08 10.39
N VAL A 237 -16.06 15.79 10.73
CA VAL A 237 -15.17 15.11 11.67
C VAL A 237 -13.85 14.73 10.97
N ILE A 238 -13.92 14.37 9.69
CA ILE A 238 -12.78 14.11 8.81
C ILE A 238 -13.01 14.82 7.47
N GLU A 239 -11.93 15.22 6.82
CA GLU A 239 -11.98 15.82 5.47
C GLU A 239 -11.73 14.80 4.37
N ARG A 240 -10.80 13.87 4.59
CA ARG A 240 -10.41 12.86 3.60
C ARG A 240 -10.42 11.45 4.17
N LEU A 241 -10.80 10.54 3.32
CA LEU A 241 -10.82 9.12 3.62
C LEU A 241 -9.92 8.37 2.63
N PHE A 242 -8.92 7.66 3.13
CA PHE A 242 -8.09 6.76 2.33
C PHE A 242 -8.57 5.33 2.52
N TYR A 243 -9.04 4.71 1.43
CA TYR A 243 -9.39 3.30 1.41
C TYR A 243 -8.23 2.52 0.79
N LEU A 244 -7.50 1.81 1.65
CA LEU A 244 -6.24 1.15 1.33
C LEU A 244 -6.45 -0.35 1.16
N THR A 245 -6.02 -0.92 0.03
CA THR A 245 -6.15 -2.35 -0.23
C THR A 245 -5.13 -2.85 -1.25
N ALA A 246 -4.67 -4.10 -1.07
CA ALA A 246 -3.65 -4.72 -1.93
C ALA A 246 -4.17 -5.20 -3.29
N LYS A 247 -5.49 -5.36 -3.49
CA LYS A 247 -6.06 -6.10 -4.63
C LYS A 247 -7.01 -5.27 -5.46
N GLN A 248 -6.92 -5.43 -6.78
CA GLN A 248 -7.86 -4.79 -7.72
C GLN A 248 -9.31 -5.20 -7.47
N SER A 249 -9.57 -6.46 -7.08
CA SER A 249 -10.93 -6.94 -6.79
C SER A 249 -11.56 -6.22 -5.59
N THR A 250 -10.81 -5.93 -4.54
CA THR A 250 -11.29 -5.18 -3.37
C THR A 250 -11.44 -3.70 -3.65
N ARG A 251 -10.58 -3.10 -4.51
CA ARG A 251 -10.78 -1.72 -5.00
C ARG A 251 -12.11 -1.59 -5.71
N ARG A 252 -12.41 -2.53 -6.60
CA ARG A 252 -13.70 -2.55 -7.33
C ARG A 252 -14.90 -2.64 -6.38
N VAL A 253 -14.83 -3.44 -5.32
CA VAL A 253 -15.91 -3.51 -4.32
C VAL A 253 -16.13 -2.17 -3.60
N ALA A 254 -15.05 -1.41 -3.33
CA ALA A 254 -15.14 -0.08 -2.75
C ALA A 254 -15.77 0.92 -3.75
N GLU A 255 -15.38 0.88 -5.03
CA GLU A 255 -16.00 1.67 -6.10
C GLU A 255 -17.49 1.36 -6.24
N GLU A 256 -17.88 0.08 -6.27
CA GLU A 256 -19.26 -0.36 -6.35
C GLU A 256 -20.08 0.11 -5.13
N ALA A 257 -19.50 0.11 -3.93
CA ALA A 257 -20.15 0.63 -2.73
C ALA A 257 -20.42 2.14 -2.81
N ILE A 258 -19.47 2.92 -3.35
CA ILE A 258 -19.66 4.36 -3.60
C ILE A 258 -20.72 4.58 -4.69
N THR A 259 -20.66 3.81 -5.79
CA THR A 259 -21.67 3.88 -6.87
C THR A 259 -23.08 3.63 -6.32
N LEU A 260 -23.21 2.61 -5.46
CA LEU A 260 -24.50 2.29 -4.83
C LEU A 260 -25.05 3.48 -4.02
N MET A 261 -24.20 4.10 -3.20
CA MET A 261 -24.58 5.30 -2.42
C MET A 261 -24.85 6.52 -3.31
N SER A 262 -24.15 6.64 -4.45
CA SER A 262 -24.40 7.72 -5.43
C SER A 262 -25.78 7.60 -6.09
N HIS A 263 -26.28 6.38 -6.31
CA HIS A 263 -27.66 6.17 -6.78
C HIS A 263 -28.68 6.64 -5.75
N ASP A 264 -28.34 6.60 -4.45
CA ASP A 264 -29.18 7.13 -3.36
C ASP A 264 -28.94 8.63 -3.09
N GLY A 265 -28.22 9.32 -3.97
CA GLY A 265 -28.07 10.77 -3.97
C GLY A 265 -26.76 11.30 -3.40
N LEU A 266 -25.80 10.46 -3.04
CA LEU A 266 -24.48 10.89 -2.56
C LEU A 266 -23.74 11.71 -3.62
N LYS A 267 -23.22 12.87 -3.23
CA LYS A 267 -22.41 13.78 -4.03
C LYS A 267 -21.04 13.98 -3.39
N LEU A 268 -20.10 13.10 -3.62
CA LEU A 268 -18.73 13.25 -3.17
C LEU A 268 -17.75 12.94 -4.31
N LYS A 269 -16.54 13.48 -4.22
CA LYS A 269 -15.47 13.19 -5.16
C LYS A 269 -14.68 11.98 -4.67
N SER A 270 -14.72 10.87 -5.43
CA SER A 270 -13.89 9.70 -5.17
C SER A 270 -12.93 9.45 -6.32
N ILE A 271 -11.72 9.00 -6.01
CA ILE A 271 -10.72 8.64 -7.01
C ILE A 271 -10.10 7.28 -6.68
N THR A 272 -9.87 6.47 -7.74
CA THR A 272 -9.09 5.23 -7.64
C THR A 272 -7.73 5.44 -8.27
N LEU A 273 -6.67 5.44 -7.46
CA LEU A 273 -5.30 5.57 -7.94
C LEU A 273 -4.82 4.25 -8.53
N THR A 274 -4.26 4.34 -9.74
CA THR A 274 -3.68 3.21 -10.48
C THR A 274 -2.17 3.41 -10.59
N ALA A 275 -1.40 2.33 -10.46
CA ALA A 275 0.05 2.39 -10.57
C ALA A 275 0.50 2.91 -11.96
N LYS A 276 1.62 3.65 -11.99
CA LYS A 276 2.16 4.30 -13.20
C LYS A 276 2.25 3.34 -14.39
N ASP A 277 2.81 2.17 -14.17
CA ASP A 277 3.01 1.16 -15.23
C ASP A 277 1.70 0.62 -15.82
N GLN A 278 0.59 0.72 -15.08
CA GLN A 278 -0.72 0.24 -15.52
C GLN A 278 -1.55 1.30 -16.23
N ILE A 279 -1.35 2.59 -15.89
CA ILE A 279 -2.18 3.69 -16.42
C ILE A 279 -1.48 4.46 -17.56
N ARG A 280 -0.17 4.37 -17.68
CA ARG A 280 0.61 5.04 -18.73
C ARG A 280 0.14 4.62 -20.11
N PHE A 281 0.03 5.59 -21.01
CA PHE A 281 -0.41 5.30 -22.37
C PHE A 281 0.69 4.57 -23.18
N PRO A 282 0.30 3.65 -24.09
CA PRO A 282 1.27 2.95 -24.94
C PRO A 282 2.16 3.91 -25.77
N GLU A 283 1.61 5.06 -26.17
CA GLU A 283 2.32 6.09 -26.94
C GLU A 283 3.43 6.80 -26.16
N GLU A 284 3.41 6.71 -24.83
CA GLU A 284 4.44 7.29 -23.96
C GLU A 284 5.61 6.32 -23.69
N GLN A 285 5.46 5.06 -24.10
CA GLN A 285 6.52 4.07 -23.96
C GLN A 285 7.67 4.41 -24.90
N ASP A 286 8.89 4.38 -24.38
CA ASP A 286 10.13 4.65 -25.13
C ASP A 286 10.27 6.10 -25.67
N VAL A 287 9.42 7.04 -25.20
CA VAL A 287 9.52 8.47 -25.50
C VAL A 287 10.26 9.17 -24.38
N LEU A 288 11.24 10.02 -24.72
CA LEU A 288 11.94 10.85 -23.75
C LEU A 288 10.98 11.87 -23.12
N PRO A 289 11.17 12.25 -21.84
CA PRO A 289 10.33 13.28 -21.22
C PRO A 289 10.27 14.59 -22.00
N GLU A 290 11.40 15.02 -22.59
CA GLU A 290 11.49 16.23 -23.41
C GLU A 290 10.76 16.15 -24.75
N ASP A 291 10.40 14.96 -25.21
CA ASP A 291 9.64 14.72 -26.45
C ASP A 291 8.21 14.23 -26.19
N ASN A 292 7.86 13.96 -24.93
CA ASN A 292 6.55 13.42 -24.56
C ASN A 292 5.47 14.52 -24.54
N PRO A 293 4.50 14.50 -25.49
CA PRO A 293 3.48 15.55 -25.57
C PRO A 293 2.59 15.63 -24.32
N PHE A 294 2.46 14.52 -23.55
CA PHE A 294 1.66 14.50 -22.32
C PHE A 294 2.39 15.15 -21.13
N MET A 295 3.72 15.29 -21.23
CA MET A 295 4.56 15.93 -20.21
C MET A 295 4.89 17.39 -20.57
N LEU A 296 5.08 17.70 -21.84
CA LEU A 296 5.35 19.06 -22.32
C LEU A 296 4.15 19.98 -22.07
N GLY A 297 4.36 21.14 -21.43
CA GLY A 297 3.30 22.09 -21.06
C GLY A 297 2.21 21.52 -20.17
N TYR A 298 2.52 20.51 -19.38
CA TYR A 298 1.57 19.80 -18.50
C TYR A 298 0.86 20.76 -17.56
N TYR A 299 1.62 21.61 -16.83
CA TYR A 299 1.04 22.51 -15.82
C TYR A 299 0.22 23.64 -16.43
N ASP A 300 0.46 23.99 -17.69
CA ASP A 300 -0.35 24.99 -18.41
C ASP A 300 -1.76 24.47 -18.73
N ARG A 301 -1.87 23.14 -18.93
CA ARG A 301 -3.15 22.47 -19.23
C ARG A 301 -3.83 21.87 -18.00
N LEU A 302 -3.11 21.72 -16.87
CA LEU A 302 -3.62 21.04 -15.68
C LEU A 302 -4.86 21.71 -15.08
N LYS A 303 -4.83 23.04 -14.86
CA LYS A 303 -5.93 23.76 -14.22
C LYS A 303 -7.24 23.69 -15.03
N PRO A 304 -7.25 23.93 -16.36
CA PRO A 304 -8.42 23.71 -17.19
C PRO A 304 -8.95 22.28 -17.14
N ALA A 305 -8.07 21.28 -17.13
CA ALA A 305 -8.43 19.87 -17.07
C ALA A 305 -9.06 19.49 -15.70
N LEU A 306 -8.48 19.97 -14.60
CA LEU A 306 -9.04 19.78 -13.26
C LEU A 306 -10.44 20.41 -13.15
N LYS A 307 -10.61 21.64 -13.66
CA LYS A 307 -11.92 22.28 -13.67
C LYS A 307 -12.95 21.47 -14.45
N ASP A 308 -12.59 21.02 -15.66
CA ASP A 308 -13.45 20.22 -16.51
C ASP A 308 -13.85 18.91 -15.83
N LEU A 309 -12.89 18.16 -15.30
CA LEU A 309 -13.14 16.88 -14.64
C LEU A 309 -13.98 17.05 -13.36
N LEU A 310 -13.59 17.95 -12.45
CA LEU A 310 -14.24 18.12 -11.15
C LEU A 310 -15.68 18.66 -11.24
N THR A 311 -16.03 19.36 -12.32
CA THR A 311 -17.39 19.86 -12.54
C THR A 311 -18.34 18.85 -13.17
N HIS A 312 -17.82 17.79 -13.81
CA HIS A 312 -18.63 16.80 -14.52
C HIS A 312 -18.65 15.41 -13.87
N GLU A 313 -17.60 15.04 -13.14
CA GLU A 313 -17.41 13.69 -12.61
C GLU A 313 -17.38 13.68 -11.08
N ASP A 314 -18.15 12.75 -10.46
CA ASP A 314 -18.11 12.50 -9.01
C ASP A 314 -17.26 11.26 -8.68
N GLN A 315 -17.31 10.22 -9.53
CA GLN A 315 -16.50 9.00 -9.40
C GLN A 315 -15.40 8.96 -10.46
N ILE A 316 -14.17 9.17 -10.01
CA ILE A 316 -12.99 9.30 -10.87
C ILE A 316 -12.24 7.96 -10.89
N THR A 317 -12.70 7.05 -11.76
CA THR A 317 -12.07 5.76 -12.00
C THR A 317 -10.88 5.90 -12.94
N ARG A 318 -10.09 4.81 -13.11
CA ARG A 318 -9.03 4.75 -14.11
C ARG A 318 -9.50 5.19 -15.51
N ALA A 319 -10.63 4.68 -15.98
CA ALA A 319 -11.16 4.99 -17.30
C ALA A 319 -11.54 6.48 -17.46
N VAL A 320 -12.03 7.10 -16.40
CA VAL A 320 -12.31 8.54 -16.36
C VAL A 320 -11.02 9.33 -16.46
N ILE A 321 -9.99 9.00 -15.67
CA ILE A 321 -8.68 9.66 -15.76
C ILE A 321 -8.09 9.52 -17.17
N GLU A 322 -8.08 8.33 -17.74
CA GLU A 322 -7.55 8.11 -19.10
C GLU A 322 -8.30 8.94 -20.15
N THR A 323 -9.62 9.10 -20.02
CA THR A 323 -10.46 9.89 -20.92
C THR A 323 -10.11 11.38 -20.87
N TYR A 324 -10.03 11.96 -19.65
CA TYR A 324 -9.71 13.38 -19.47
C TYR A 324 -8.23 13.68 -19.74
N ALA A 325 -7.34 12.77 -19.39
CA ALA A 325 -5.93 12.89 -19.69
C ALA A 325 -5.68 12.96 -21.22
N ARG A 326 -6.36 12.12 -22.01
CA ARG A 326 -6.31 12.21 -23.48
C ARG A 326 -6.92 13.50 -24.01
N LYS A 327 -8.09 13.90 -23.49
CA LYS A 327 -8.79 15.14 -23.90
C LYS A 327 -7.92 16.37 -23.72
N HIS A 328 -7.16 16.45 -22.63
CA HIS A 328 -6.32 17.59 -22.27
C HIS A 328 -4.82 17.37 -22.52
N THR A 329 -4.43 16.23 -23.06
CA THR A 329 -3.03 15.86 -23.36
C THR A 329 -2.15 15.94 -22.10
N LEU A 330 -2.51 15.21 -21.05
CA LEU A 330 -1.81 15.15 -19.77
C LEU A 330 -1.31 13.74 -19.49
N ASP A 331 -0.16 13.59 -18.80
CA ASP A 331 0.25 12.31 -18.23
C ASP A 331 -0.83 11.79 -17.28
N PRO A 332 -1.40 10.59 -17.52
CA PRO A 332 -2.57 10.12 -16.76
C PRO A 332 -2.23 9.80 -15.31
N PHE A 333 -1.00 9.40 -15.00
CA PHE A 333 -0.59 9.09 -13.63
C PHE A 333 -0.49 10.37 -12.79
N GLU A 334 0.27 11.36 -13.25
CA GLU A 334 0.41 12.63 -12.54
C GLU A 334 -0.92 13.38 -12.47
N PHE A 335 -1.73 13.34 -13.53
CA PHE A 335 -3.07 13.91 -13.50
C PHE A 335 -3.97 13.26 -12.45
N SER A 336 -3.87 11.94 -12.26
CA SER A 336 -4.60 11.25 -11.17
C SER A 336 -4.15 11.71 -9.79
N LEU A 337 -2.83 11.92 -9.60
CA LEU A 337 -2.28 12.42 -8.35
C LEU A 337 -2.68 13.88 -8.07
N ASP A 338 -2.66 14.76 -9.09
CA ASP A 338 -3.09 16.16 -8.92
C ASP A 338 -4.61 16.25 -8.66
N THR A 339 -5.40 15.42 -9.35
CA THR A 339 -6.85 15.31 -9.12
C THR A 339 -7.18 14.85 -7.70
N SER A 340 -6.39 13.93 -7.14
CA SER A 340 -6.63 13.37 -5.81
C SER A 340 -6.62 14.42 -4.69
N LEU A 341 -5.95 15.55 -4.89
CA LEU A 341 -5.92 16.68 -3.93
C LEU A 341 -7.31 17.32 -3.72
N PHE A 342 -8.23 17.12 -4.67
CA PHE A 342 -9.59 17.65 -4.64
C PHE A 342 -10.64 16.57 -4.30
N CYS A 343 -10.20 15.34 -3.98
CA CYS A 343 -11.09 14.23 -3.71
C CYS A 343 -11.29 13.99 -2.22
N ASP A 344 -12.50 13.57 -1.86
CA ASP A 344 -12.92 13.26 -0.50
C ASP A 344 -12.54 11.82 -0.12
N VAL A 345 -12.66 10.87 -1.07
CA VAL A 345 -12.31 9.46 -0.89
C VAL A 345 -11.25 9.04 -1.90
N ILE A 346 -10.14 8.53 -1.41
CA ILE A 346 -9.00 8.09 -2.21
C ILE A 346 -8.85 6.57 -2.03
N ILE A 347 -9.19 5.81 -3.07
CA ILE A 347 -9.02 4.35 -3.10
C ILE A 347 -7.66 4.04 -3.73
N CYS A 348 -6.78 3.37 -2.98
CA CYS A 348 -5.42 3.15 -3.45
C CYS A 348 -4.78 1.88 -2.86
N ASP A 349 -3.56 1.55 -3.32
CA ASP A 349 -2.76 0.46 -2.78
C ASP A 349 -2.12 0.85 -1.43
N TYR A 350 -1.79 -0.15 -0.61
CA TYR A 350 -1.05 0.03 0.64
C TYR A 350 0.24 0.83 0.48
N ASN A 351 0.92 0.69 -0.67
CA ASN A 351 2.18 1.38 -0.95
C ASN A 351 2.03 2.90 -0.82
N TYR A 352 0.87 3.45 -1.15
CA TYR A 352 0.65 4.91 -1.09
C TYR A 352 0.65 5.49 0.33
N LEU A 353 0.55 4.66 1.38
CA LEU A 353 0.70 5.09 2.77
C LEU A 353 1.94 4.46 3.43
N PHE A 354 2.17 3.16 3.22
CA PHE A 354 3.10 2.37 4.03
C PHE A 354 4.48 2.17 3.40
N ASP A 355 4.65 2.34 2.07
CA ASP A 355 5.95 2.15 1.43
C ASP A 355 6.82 3.41 1.60
N PRO A 356 8.00 3.32 2.23
CA PRO A 356 8.84 4.48 2.49
C PRO A 356 9.37 5.17 1.24
N LEU A 357 9.27 4.53 0.06
CA LEU A 357 9.78 5.06 -1.21
C LEU A 357 8.69 5.63 -2.11
N VAL A 358 7.44 5.16 -1.94
CA VAL A 358 6.33 5.40 -2.88
C VAL A 358 5.16 6.16 -2.24
N TYR A 359 5.15 6.34 -0.90
CA TYR A 359 4.05 6.99 -0.20
C TYR A 359 3.71 8.38 -0.76
N LEU A 360 2.44 8.79 -0.61
CA LEU A 360 1.93 10.06 -1.14
C LEU A 360 2.41 11.25 -0.30
N GLN A 361 3.64 11.71 -0.55
CA GLN A 361 4.23 12.87 0.14
C GLN A 361 3.34 14.11 0.10
N ARG A 362 2.52 14.25 -0.96
CA ARG A 362 1.54 15.36 -1.12
C ARG A 362 0.55 15.47 0.04
N PHE A 363 0.23 14.34 0.68
CA PHE A 363 -0.71 14.23 1.80
C PHE A 363 -0.02 13.99 3.14
N PHE A 364 1.15 13.37 3.10
CA PHE A 364 1.80 12.78 4.28
C PHE A 364 3.18 13.39 4.57
N SER A 365 3.43 14.62 4.09
CA SER A 365 4.63 15.38 4.48
C SER A 365 4.59 15.83 5.94
N GLU A 366 3.40 16.06 6.47
CA GLU A 366 3.09 16.35 7.87
C GLU A 366 1.87 15.52 8.27
N SER A 367 1.68 15.28 9.58
CA SER A 367 0.47 14.65 10.10
C SER A 367 -0.73 15.57 9.92
N ASP A 368 -1.87 14.99 9.54
CA ASP A 368 -3.12 15.72 9.33
C ASP A 368 -4.28 14.90 9.93
N ASP A 369 -4.76 15.31 11.08
CA ASP A 369 -5.83 14.64 11.83
C ASP A 369 -7.18 14.59 11.08
N GLU A 370 -7.34 15.38 10.01
CA GLU A 370 -8.51 15.34 9.13
C GLU A 370 -8.47 14.19 8.10
N ASN A 371 -7.31 13.52 7.94
CA ASN A 371 -7.17 12.30 7.15
C ASN A 371 -7.51 11.07 8.00
N PHE A 372 -8.26 10.13 7.44
CA PHE A 372 -8.60 8.87 8.11
C PHE A 372 -8.35 7.66 7.21
N PHE A 373 -7.91 6.53 7.80
CA PHE A 373 -7.51 5.34 7.05
C PHE A 373 -8.48 4.17 7.25
N LEU A 374 -8.97 3.60 6.15
CA LEU A 374 -9.65 2.31 6.10
C LEU A 374 -8.73 1.31 5.41
N VAL A 375 -8.20 0.34 6.15
CA VAL A 375 -7.23 -0.64 5.64
C VAL A 375 -7.92 -2.00 5.51
N ASP A 376 -8.29 -2.35 4.27
CA ASP A 376 -9.02 -3.58 3.95
C ASP A 376 -8.07 -4.76 3.69
N GLU A 377 -8.51 -5.97 4.04
CA GLU A 377 -7.75 -7.23 3.96
C GLU A 377 -6.35 -7.10 4.59
N VAL A 378 -6.31 -6.43 5.74
CA VAL A 378 -5.07 -5.99 6.40
C VAL A 378 -4.13 -7.14 6.80
N HIS A 379 -4.61 -8.38 6.85
CA HIS A 379 -3.76 -9.56 7.05
C HIS A 379 -2.64 -9.68 6.00
N ASN A 380 -2.87 -9.16 4.77
CA ASN A 380 -1.87 -9.12 3.71
C ASN A 380 -0.75 -8.11 4.00
N LEU A 381 -1.03 -7.08 4.80
CA LEU A 381 -0.03 -6.06 5.11
C LEU A 381 1.13 -6.61 5.94
N VAL A 382 0.93 -7.70 6.71
CA VAL A 382 1.98 -8.31 7.53
C VAL A 382 3.19 -8.76 6.71
N SER A 383 2.97 -9.47 5.60
CA SER A 383 4.06 -9.89 4.70
C SER A 383 4.52 -8.74 3.80
N ARG A 384 3.59 -7.98 3.23
CA ARG A 384 3.93 -6.86 2.33
C ARG A 384 4.76 -5.78 2.99
N SER A 385 4.50 -5.46 4.26
CA SER A 385 5.30 -4.46 4.95
C SER A 385 6.74 -4.92 5.14
N ARG A 386 6.99 -6.20 5.46
CA ARG A 386 8.37 -6.71 5.49
C ARG A 386 9.08 -6.55 4.15
N ASP A 387 8.39 -6.81 3.05
CA ASP A 387 8.94 -6.62 1.71
C ASP A 387 9.19 -5.14 1.39
N MET A 388 8.26 -4.23 1.74
CA MET A 388 8.39 -2.78 1.54
C MET A 388 9.60 -2.20 2.27
N TYR A 389 9.90 -2.72 3.47
CA TYR A 389 10.99 -2.27 4.32
C TYR A 389 12.25 -3.14 4.19
N SER A 390 12.35 -3.99 3.17
CA SER A 390 13.53 -4.80 2.87
C SER A 390 14.08 -4.48 1.49
N ALA A 391 15.40 -4.59 1.31
CA ALA A 391 16.04 -4.37 0.02
C ALA A 391 17.19 -5.34 -0.21
N ALA A 392 17.46 -5.64 -1.48
CA ALA A 392 18.58 -6.48 -1.87
C ALA A 392 19.39 -5.85 -2.99
N VAL A 393 20.70 -6.07 -2.97
CA VAL A 393 21.63 -5.68 -4.03
C VAL A 393 22.61 -6.82 -4.32
N SER A 394 22.97 -6.99 -5.60
CA SER A 394 23.88 -8.05 -6.05
C SER A 394 24.97 -7.52 -6.96
N ASP A 395 26.09 -8.20 -7.01
CA ASP A 395 27.17 -7.92 -7.96
C ASP A 395 26.96 -8.56 -9.36
N GLN A 396 25.94 -9.39 -9.49
CA GLN A 396 25.67 -10.11 -10.76
C GLN A 396 25.52 -9.18 -11.97
N PRO A 397 24.79 -8.04 -11.91
CA PRO A 397 24.64 -7.15 -13.07
C PRO A 397 25.93 -6.44 -13.45
N ILE A 398 26.87 -6.22 -12.51
CA ILE A 398 28.06 -5.39 -12.72
C ILE A 398 28.92 -5.88 -13.88
N SER A 399 29.05 -7.19 -14.05
CA SER A 399 29.85 -7.78 -15.12
C SER A 399 29.27 -7.47 -16.52
N THR A 400 27.95 -7.46 -16.65
CA THR A 400 27.24 -7.07 -17.88
C THR A 400 27.33 -5.57 -18.11
N LEU A 401 27.13 -4.77 -17.08
CA LEU A 401 27.27 -3.32 -17.16
C LEU A 401 28.68 -2.90 -17.60
N LEU A 402 29.73 -3.54 -17.07
CA LEU A 402 31.11 -3.28 -17.49
C LEU A 402 31.41 -3.70 -18.93
N LYS A 403 30.70 -4.70 -19.48
CA LYS A 403 30.83 -5.09 -20.90
C LYS A 403 30.12 -4.08 -21.82
N LEU A 404 28.91 -3.62 -21.42
CA LEU A 404 28.14 -2.62 -22.16
C LEU A 404 28.82 -1.25 -22.15
N ALA A 405 29.42 -0.88 -21.02
CA ALA A 405 30.15 0.38 -20.85
C ALA A 405 31.57 0.38 -21.49
N LYS A 406 31.90 -0.56 -22.38
CA LYS A 406 33.19 -0.52 -23.06
C LYS A 406 33.31 0.73 -23.94
N PRO A 407 34.48 1.44 -23.94
CA PRO A 407 34.61 2.69 -24.64
C PRO A 407 34.49 2.51 -26.16
N ASP A 408 33.53 3.19 -26.73
CA ASP A 408 33.71 3.76 -28.05
C ASP A 408 34.49 5.07 -27.85
N LYS A 409 35.49 5.36 -28.67
CA LYS A 409 36.57 6.35 -28.46
C LYS A 409 36.17 7.81 -28.19
N SER A 410 34.97 8.09 -27.75
CA SER A 410 34.42 9.41 -27.48
C SER A 410 33.71 9.48 -26.11
N GLN A 411 34.47 9.63 -25.04
CA GLN A 411 34.03 10.07 -23.68
C GLN A 411 32.91 9.28 -22.94
N PRO A 412 32.31 9.69 -21.92
CA PRO A 412 32.20 9.50 -20.48
C PRO A 412 32.14 8.05 -19.96
N SER A 413 32.37 7.03 -20.78
CA SER A 413 32.36 5.62 -20.42
C SER A 413 33.44 5.21 -19.41
N ASP A 414 34.58 5.93 -19.38
CA ASP A 414 35.67 5.60 -18.46
C ASP A 414 35.31 5.90 -17.00
N ASP A 415 34.54 6.94 -16.75
CA ASP A 415 34.11 7.31 -15.42
C ASP A 415 33.05 6.35 -14.87
N LEU A 416 32.06 5.95 -15.68
CA LEU A 416 31.10 4.92 -15.30
C LEU A 416 31.78 3.57 -14.99
N GLN A 417 32.73 3.19 -15.84
CA GLN A 417 33.51 1.97 -15.57
C GLN A 417 34.32 2.05 -14.27
N ARG A 418 34.87 3.23 -13.97
CA ARG A 418 35.62 3.45 -12.73
C ARG A 418 34.71 3.26 -11.50
N GLU A 419 33.52 3.85 -11.52
CA GLU A 419 32.55 3.74 -10.42
C GLU A 419 32.02 2.30 -10.27
N LEU A 420 31.62 1.65 -11.36
CA LEU A 420 31.23 0.23 -11.34
C LEU A 420 32.34 -0.69 -10.80
N LYS A 421 33.62 -0.40 -11.13
CA LYS A 421 34.75 -1.14 -10.57
C LYS A 421 34.95 -0.92 -9.08
N LYS A 422 34.62 0.28 -8.54
CA LYS A 422 34.64 0.54 -7.09
C LYS A 422 33.57 -0.30 -6.39
N VAL A 423 32.33 -0.29 -6.90
CA VAL A 423 31.24 -1.13 -6.37
C VAL A 423 31.64 -2.60 -6.41
N ARG A 424 32.13 -3.11 -7.55
CA ARG A 424 32.60 -4.49 -7.68
C ARG A 424 33.69 -4.85 -6.66
N ARG A 425 34.63 -3.94 -6.37
CA ARG A 425 35.69 -4.18 -5.37
C ARG A 425 35.13 -4.32 -3.96
N SER A 426 34.06 -3.57 -3.63
CA SER A 426 33.37 -3.72 -2.34
C SER A 426 32.73 -5.10 -2.21
N PHE A 427 32.02 -5.56 -3.23
CA PHE A 427 31.47 -6.93 -3.26
C PHE A 427 32.57 -8.00 -3.20
N THR A 428 33.63 -7.88 -4.01
CA THR A 428 34.76 -8.82 -4.00
C THR A 428 35.41 -8.96 -2.63
N ARG A 429 35.52 -7.86 -1.87
CA ARG A 429 36.06 -7.88 -0.51
C ARG A 429 35.17 -8.68 0.44
N LEU A 430 33.85 -8.48 0.35
CA LEU A 430 32.86 -9.18 1.18
C LEU A 430 32.76 -10.66 0.79
N SER A 431 32.74 -10.98 -0.52
CA SER A 431 32.77 -12.35 -1.01
C SER A 431 34.02 -13.10 -0.55
N LYS A 432 35.18 -12.42 -0.59
CA LYS A 432 36.43 -13.01 -0.12
C LYS A 432 36.39 -13.35 1.36
N ALA A 433 35.83 -12.50 2.20
CA ALA A 433 35.66 -12.79 3.62
C ALA A 433 34.81 -14.05 3.85
N LEU A 434 33.69 -14.21 3.16
CA LEU A 434 32.90 -15.45 3.25
C LEU A 434 33.67 -16.68 2.77
N ILE A 435 34.38 -16.56 1.65
CA ILE A 435 35.17 -17.68 1.08
C ILE A 435 36.30 -18.08 2.05
N ASP A 436 37.01 -17.12 2.61
CA ASP A 436 38.10 -17.38 3.56
C ASP A 436 37.57 -18.06 4.84
N ASP A 437 36.33 -17.77 5.24
CA ASP A 437 35.62 -18.41 6.37
C ASP A 437 34.86 -19.70 5.97
N HIS A 438 34.95 -20.13 4.72
CA HIS A 438 34.24 -21.30 4.16
C HIS A 438 32.71 -21.21 4.29
N LEU A 439 32.13 -20.00 4.20
CA LEU A 439 30.70 -19.73 4.29
C LEU A 439 30.10 -19.47 2.91
N THR A 440 28.93 -20.01 2.67
CA THR A 440 28.06 -19.65 1.52
C THR A 440 26.97 -18.70 1.93
N GLU A 441 26.70 -18.57 3.22
CA GLU A 441 25.71 -17.68 3.79
C GLU A 441 26.17 -17.14 5.14
N GLN A 442 25.92 -15.87 5.41
CA GLN A 442 26.17 -15.23 6.71
C GLN A 442 25.05 -14.23 7.02
N VAL A 443 24.67 -14.15 8.28
CA VAL A 443 23.70 -13.16 8.77
C VAL A 443 24.34 -12.35 9.88
N LEU A 444 24.24 -11.02 9.79
CA LEU A 444 24.80 -10.08 10.75
C LEU A 444 23.72 -9.11 11.24
N PRO A 445 23.76 -8.67 12.49
CA PRO A 445 22.83 -7.69 13.04
C PRO A 445 23.08 -6.27 12.54
N ASP A 446 24.26 -6.00 11.98
CA ASP A 446 24.69 -4.66 11.61
C ASP A 446 24.49 -4.39 10.11
N PRO A 447 24.27 -3.13 9.71
CA PRO A 447 24.18 -2.75 8.32
C PRO A 447 25.53 -2.85 7.61
N PRO A 448 25.58 -3.03 6.28
CA PRO A 448 26.82 -3.10 5.51
C PRO A 448 27.41 -1.71 5.21
N ASP A 449 27.78 -0.94 6.22
CA ASP A 449 28.18 0.47 6.17
C ASP A 449 29.16 0.84 5.06
N LYS A 450 30.18 0.00 4.84
CA LYS A 450 31.20 0.27 3.81
C LYS A 450 30.62 0.15 2.41
N LEU A 451 29.70 -0.78 2.20
CA LEU A 451 29.00 -0.94 0.94
C LEU A 451 28.00 0.21 0.75
N LEU A 452 27.20 0.52 1.76
CA LEU A 452 26.26 1.64 1.71
C LEU A 452 26.94 2.96 1.30
N ARG A 453 28.09 3.29 1.89
CA ARG A 453 28.88 4.46 1.46
C ARG A 453 29.33 4.40 0.02
N THR A 454 29.78 3.22 -0.45
CA THR A 454 30.20 3.06 -1.85
C THR A 454 29.01 3.22 -2.81
N LEU A 455 27.83 2.65 -2.43
CA LEU A 455 26.64 2.76 -3.24
C LEU A 455 26.06 4.20 -3.25
N ARG A 456 26.15 4.95 -2.16
CA ARG A 456 25.78 6.38 -2.15
C ARG A 456 26.60 7.16 -3.18
N THR A 457 27.92 7.03 -3.14
CA THR A 457 28.81 7.69 -4.12
C THR A 457 28.53 7.23 -5.56
N PHE A 458 28.23 5.93 -5.77
CA PHE A 458 27.84 5.41 -7.08
C PHE A 458 26.53 6.04 -7.54
N ASN A 459 25.53 6.12 -6.66
CA ASN A 459 24.22 6.69 -6.98
C ASN A 459 24.33 8.19 -7.32
N GLU A 460 25.15 8.96 -6.56
CA GLU A 460 25.46 10.37 -6.87
C GLU A 460 26.01 10.52 -8.28
N PHE A 461 27.02 9.75 -8.61
CA PHE A 461 27.61 9.77 -9.95
C PHE A 461 26.60 9.38 -11.05
N VAL A 462 25.82 8.30 -10.84
CA VAL A 462 24.89 7.79 -11.86
C VAL A 462 23.72 8.75 -12.08
N THR A 463 23.29 9.49 -11.08
CA THR A 463 22.23 10.50 -11.23
C THR A 463 22.63 11.54 -12.29
N ASP A 464 23.85 12.08 -12.20
CA ASP A 464 24.37 13.05 -13.17
C ASP A 464 24.64 12.39 -14.53
N TRP A 465 25.12 11.15 -14.52
CA TRP A 465 25.42 10.40 -15.72
C TRP A 465 24.17 10.12 -16.54
N LEU A 466 23.07 9.65 -15.90
CA LEU A 466 21.78 9.34 -16.56
C LEU A 466 21.20 10.56 -17.29
N ALA A 467 21.35 11.76 -16.72
CA ALA A 467 20.84 12.99 -17.30
C ALA A 467 21.50 13.37 -18.65
N GLN A 468 22.67 12.80 -18.96
CA GLN A 468 23.47 13.12 -20.14
C GLN A 468 23.43 12.03 -21.22
N GLN A 469 22.73 10.91 -20.97
CA GLN A 469 22.74 9.75 -21.85
C GLN A 469 21.55 9.72 -22.79
N LYS A 470 21.76 9.12 -23.97
CA LYS A 470 20.69 8.82 -24.93
C LYS A 470 20.08 7.44 -24.63
N PRO A 471 18.83 7.21 -25.00
CA PRO A 471 18.18 5.91 -24.87
C PRO A 471 18.99 4.79 -25.51
N GLY A 472 19.04 3.65 -24.83
CA GLY A 472 19.74 2.47 -25.32
C GLY A 472 19.99 1.44 -24.22
N PRO A 473 20.44 0.22 -24.61
CA PRO A 473 20.58 -0.91 -23.68
C PRO A 473 21.51 -0.63 -22.48
N LEU A 474 22.51 0.25 -22.65
CA LEU A 474 23.38 0.62 -21.55
C LEU A 474 22.63 1.50 -20.55
N LEU A 475 21.88 2.53 -21.03
CA LEU A 475 21.07 3.39 -20.18
C LEU A 475 20.08 2.58 -19.34
N ASP A 476 19.34 1.68 -19.98
CA ASP A 476 18.32 0.85 -19.31
C ASP A 476 18.96 -0.04 -18.24
N ALA A 477 20.02 -0.76 -18.57
CA ALA A 477 20.72 -1.62 -17.63
C ALA A 477 21.33 -0.86 -16.44
N VAL A 478 21.90 0.34 -16.68
CA VAL A 478 22.46 1.19 -15.62
C VAL A 478 21.33 1.75 -14.75
N ARG A 479 20.22 2.17 -15.34
CA ARG A 479 19.04 2.68 -14.63
C ARG A 479 18.46 1.63 -13.69
N ASP A 480 18.28 0.39 -14.15
CA ASP A 480 17.75 -0.71 -13.34
C ASP A 480 18.65 -1.00 -12.14
N TYR A 481 19.96 -1.06 -12.37
CA TYR A 481 20.94 -1.27 -11.31
C TYR A 481 21.00 -0.09 -10.33
N PHE A 482 20.90 1.13 -10.84
CA PHE A 482 20.83 2.36 -10.04
C PHE A 482 19.61 2.33 -9.09
N PHE A 483 18.42 1.98 -9.58
CA PHE A 483 17.24 1.90 -8.73
C PHE A 483 17.37 0.82 -7.65
N ALA A 484 17.97 -0.33 -7.97
CA ALA A 484 18.26 -1.34 -6.95
C ALA A 484 19.23 -0.81 -5.87
N CYS A 485 20.30 -0.12 -6.27
CA CYS A 485 21.26 0.48 -5.36
C CYS A 485 20.61 1.62 -4.53
N LEU A 486 19.78 2.45 -5.15
CA LEU A 486 19.08 3.55 -4.48
C LEU A 486 18.12 3.03 -3.41
N THR A 487 17.31 2.01 -3.76
CA THR A 487 16.42 1.34 -2.82
C THR A 487 17.19 0.75 -1.64
N PHE A 488 18.27 0.04 -1.91
CA PHE A 488 19.12 -0.55 -0.86
C PHE A 488 19.68 0.51 0.08
N VAL A 489 20.18 1.63 -0.44
CA VAL A 489 20.69 2.74 0.38
C VAL A 489 19.58 3.38 1.22
N LYS A 490 18.39 3.62 0.64
CA LYS A 490 17.27 4.23 1.36
C LYS A 490 16.72 3.32 2.48
N ILE A 491 16.69 2.00 2.27
CA ILE A 491 16.32 1.04 3.32
C ILE A 491 17.40 0.99 4.38
N GLY A 492 18.69 1.03 3.99
CA GLY A 492 19.80 1.12 4.93
C GLY A 492 19.77 2.35 5.85
N ASP A 493 19.15 3.46 5.40
CA ASP A 493 18.94 4.65 6.24
C ASP A 493 17.84 4.43 7.33
N LEU A 494 16.99 3.40 7.17
CA LEU A 494 15.97 3.02 8.15
C LEU A 494 16.42 1.91 9.12
N TYR A 495 17.62 1.39 8.92
CA TYR A 495 18.13 0.22 9.63
C TYR A 495 18.19 0.45 11.15
N ASP A 496 17.54 -0.44 11.90
CA ASP A 496 17.50 -0.42 13.36
C ASP A 496 17.54 -1.86 13.93
N GLY A 497 17.22 -2.05 15.21
CA GLY A 497 17.21 -3.36 15.85
C GLY A 497 16.18 -4.37 15.32
N SER A 498 15.29 -3.97 14.44
CA SER A 498 14.32 -4.85 13.76
C SER A 498 14.88 -5.45 12.47
N TYR A 499 16.12 -5.10 12.08
CA TYR A 499 16.74 -5.57 10.85
C TYR A 499 17.85 -6.60 11.10
N GLN A 500 18.12 -7.36 10.04
CA GLN A 500 19.35 -8.15 9.89
C GLN A 500 19.86 -8.07 8.44
N THR A 501 21.18 -8.12 8.27
CA THR A 501 21.82 -8.17 6.95
C THR A 501 22.19 -9.61 6.61
N ARG A 502 21.65 -10.12 5.52
CA ARG A 502 21.91 -11.46 5.01
C ARG A 502 22.80 -11.40 3.78
N TYR A 503 23.92 -12.13 3.82
CA TYR A 503 24.89 -12.29 2.73
C TYR A 503 24.73 -13.68 2.16
N VAL A 504 24.53 -13.81 0.85
CA VAL A 504 24.38 -15.10 0.15
C VAL A 504 25.33 -15.16 -1.03
N LEU A 505 26.22 -16.13 -1.01
CA LEU A 505 27.20 -16.39 -2.06
C LEU A 505 26.73 -17.58 -2.91
N GLU A 506 26.27 -17.30 -4.14
CA GLU A 506 25.86 -18.28 -5.12
C GLU A 506 26.89 -18.36 -6.25
N GLY A 507 27.71 -19.43 -6.23
CA GLY A 507 28.86 -19.56 -7.13
C GLY A 507 29.88 -18.45 -6.89
N HIS A 508 29.94 -17.46 -7.77
CA HIS A 508 30.85 -16.31 -7.65
C HIS A 508 30.11 -14.98 -7.40
N HIS A 509 28.81 -15.02 -7.27
CA HIS A 509 27.98 -13.84 -7.09
C HIS A 509 27.51 -13.70 -5.65
N LEU A 510 27.68 -12.51 -5.11
CA LEU A 510 27.23 -12.16 -3.77
C LEU A 510 25.96 -11.30 -3.85
N THR A 511 24.92 -11.77 -3.20
CA THR A 511 23.70 -11.00 -2.94
C THR A 511 23.67 -10.61 -1.46
N ILE A 512 23.39 -9.34 -1.19
CA ILE A 512 23.26 -8.80 0.16
C ILE A 512 21.85 -8.26 0.30
N LYS A 513 21.16 -8.70 1.36
CA LYS A 513 19.79 -8.27 1.65
C LYS A 513 19.69 -7.70 3.06
N GLU A 514 19.18 -6.49 3.14
CA GLU A 514 18.71 -5.87 4.40
C GLU A 514 17.28 -6.33 4.62
N LEU A 515 17.07 -7.14 5.66
CA LEU A 515 15.80 -7.78 5.98
C LEU A 515 15.16 -7.09 7.17
N CYS A 516 14.00 -6.48 6.98
CA CYS A 516 13.13 -6.03 8.06
C CYS A 516 12.35 -7.22 8.63
N LEU A 517 12.63 -7.61 9.86
CA LEU A 517 11.98 -8.72 10.54
C LEU A 517 10.69 -8.30 11.24
N ASP A 518 10.64 -7.05 11.74
CA ASP A 518 9.47 -6.46 12.42
C ASP A 518 9.22 -5.03 11.94
N PRO A 519 8.29 -4.82 11.00
CA PRO A 519 7.96 -3.48 10.49
C PRO A 519 6.93 -2.72 11.36
N SER A 520 6.55 -3.23 12.53
CA SER A 520 5.44 -2.69 13.33
C SER A 520 5.60 -1.22 13.69
N ASP A 521 6.81 -0.77 14.04
CA ASP A 521 7.07 0.63 14.39
C ASP A 521 6.98 1.56 13.18
N PHE A 522 7.38 1.09 12.00
CA PHE A 522 7.23 1.86 10.75
C PHE A 522 5.75 1.99 10.37
N LEU A 523 4.97 0.90 10.47
CA LEU A 523 3.52 0.93 10.25
C LEU A 523 2.82 1.86 11.24
N ASN A 524 3.25 1.85 12.52
CA ASN A 524 2.73 2.76 13.53
C ASN A 524 2.94 4.22 13.13
N ARG A 525 4.16 4.60 12.73
CA ARG A 525 4.49 5.96 12.25
C ARG A 525 3.68 6.36 11.03
N SER A 526 3.45 5.42 10.08
CA SER A 526 2.60 5.70 8.91
C SER A 526 1.14 5.96 9.33
N LEU A 527 0.62 5.23 10.30
CA LEU A 527 -0.74 5.43 10.81
C LEU A 527 -0.90 6.72 11.63
N GLU A 528 0.19 7.26 12.20
CA GLU A 528 0.23 8.56 12.89
C GLU A 528 0.15 9.76 11.94
N LEU A 529 0.21 9.54 10.62
CA LEU A 529 0.04 10.58 9.60
C LEU A 529 -1.43 11.00 9.41
N GLY A 530 -2.37 10.33 10.06
CA GLY A 530 -3.79 10.68 10.06
C GLY A 530 -4.40 10.62 11.45
N GLY A 531 -5.63 11.12 11.61
CA GLY A 531 -6.37 11.16 12.87
C GLY A 531 -6.83 9.80 13.39
N GLY A 532 -6.58 8.69 12.65
CA GLY A 532 -6.91 7.36 13.10
C GLY A 532 -7.11 6.35 11.97
N ALA A 533 -7.40 5.10 12.32
CA ALA A 533 -7.53 4.03 11.35
C ALA A 533 -8.52 2.93 11.77
N VAL A 534 -9.17 2.30 10.79
CA VAL A 534 -9.84 1.02 10.93
C VAL A 534 -9.12 -0.01 10.07
N LEU A 535 -8.51 -1.00 10.73
CA LEU A 535 -7.80 -2.10 10.09
C LEU A 535 -8.69 -3.34 10.15
N PHE A 536 -9.13 -3.84 9.02
CA PHE A 536 -10.13 -4.90 8.99
C PHE A 536 -9.82 -6.01 8.00
N SER A 537 -10.24 -7.22 8.36
CA SER A 537 -10.11 -8.41 7.52
C SER A 537 -11.14 -9.47 7.90
N ALA A 538 -11.27 -10.50 7.07
CA ALA A 538 -12.03 -11.70 7.40
C ALA A 538 -11.34 -12.58 8.45
N THR A 539 -10.03 -12.46 8.60
CA THR A 539 -9.18 -13.32 9.42
C THR A 539 -8.13 -12.48 10.16
N LEU A 540 -8.36 -12.21 11.44
CA LEU A 540 -7.42 -11.56 12.36
C LEU A 540 -7.27 -12.32 13.67
N THR A 541 -7.35 -13.63 13.62
CA THR A 541 -7.19 -14.49 14.78
C THR A 541 -5.76 -15.05 14.87
N PRO A 542 -5.04 -14.90 16.00
CA PRO A 542 -5.44 -14.18 17.22
C PRO A 542 -5.27 -12.66 17.07
N MET A 543 -6.24 -11.90 17.53
CA MET A 543 -6.28 -10.44 17.40
C MET A 543 -5.03 -9.76 17.97
N ALA A 544 -4.55 -10.20 19.11
CA ALA A 544 -3.35 -9.64 19.75
C ALA A 544 -2.08 -9.72 18.89
N TYR A 545 -1.94 -10.77 18.06
CA TYR A 545 -0.86 -10.88 17.11
C TYR A 545 -0.93 -9.76 16.06
N TYR A 546 -2.10 -9.61 15.44
CA TYR A 546 -2.28 -8.61 14.39
C TYR A 546 -2.15 -7.16 14.91
N GLN A 547 -2.70 -6.88 16.10
CA GLN A 547 -2.46 -5.59 16.76
C GLN A 547 -0.97 -5.33 16.96
N ARG A 548 -0.21 -6.33 17.43
CA ARG A 548 1.23 -6.18 17.66
C ARG A 548 2.03 -5.94 16.38
N VAL A 549 1.78 -6.68 15.29
CA VAL A 549 2.60 -6.63 14.07
C VAL A 549 2.15 -5.56 13.08
N LEU A 550 0.96 -4.99 13.25
CA LEU A 550 0.39 -3.98 12.35
C LEU A 550 0.39 -2.56 12.95
N GLY A 551 1.26 -2.30 13.92
CA GLY A 551 1.39 -0.97 14.49
C GLY A 551 0.23 -0.57 15.41
N GLY A 552 -0.36 -1.52 16.13
CA GLY A 552 -1.38 -1.22 17.14
C GLY A 552 -0.76 -0.53 18.37
N GLU A 553 -1.46 0.45 18.89
CA GLU A 553 -1.14 1.14 20.15
C GLU A 553 -1.82 0.48 21.35
N ALA A 554 -1.40 0.83 22.57
CA ALA A 554 -1.96 0.29 23.81
C ALA A 554 -3.47 0.58 23.96
N ASN A 555 -3.97 1.66 23.36
CA ASN A 555 -5.37 2.08 23.36
C ASN A 555 -6.16 1.60 22.14
N SER A 556 -5.53 0.84 21.21
CA SER A 556 -6.19 0.31 20.03
C SER A 556 -7.35 -0.62 20.41
N LEU A 557 -8.51 -0.35 19.84
CA LEU A 557 -9.70 -1.16 20.06
C LEU A 557 -9.66 -2.41 19.18
N ALA A 558 -10.33 -3.48 19.66
CA ALA A 558 -10.48 -4.73 18.93
C ALA A 558 -11.96 -5.14 18.90
N TYR A 559 -12.42 -5.55 17.74
CA TYR A 559 -13.80 -6.02 17.56
C TYR A 559 -13.85 -7.25 16.66
N GLN A 560 -14.57 -8.29 17.11
CA GLN A 560 -14.80 -9.50 16.32
C GLN A 560 -16.30 -9.65 16.10
N LEU A 561 -16.69 -9.68 14.82
CA LEU A 561 -18.07 -9.91 14.44
C LEU A 561 -18.39 -11.41 14.40
N PRO A 562 -19.60 -11.80 14.82
CA PRO A 562 -20.06 -13.16 14.58
C PRO A 562 -20.25 -13.42 13.08
N SER A 563 -20.15 -14.67 12.66
CA SER A 563 -20.53 -15.04 11.29
C SER A 563 -22.01 -14.72 11.07
N PRO A 564 -22.36 -14.07 9.93
CA PRO A 564 -23.77 -13.78 9.62
C PRO A 564 -24.55 -15.03 9.19
N PHE A 565 -23.85 -16.16 9.04
CA PHE A 565 -24.42 -17.39 8.50
C PHE A 565 -24.68 -18.40 9.60
N PRO A 566 -25.82 -19.17 9.52
CA PRO A 566 -26.13 -20.18 10.49
C PRO A 566 -25.03 -21.25 10.57
N PRO A 567 -24.49 -21.59 11.77
CA PRO A 567 -23.44 -22.61 11.90
C PRO A 567 -23.82 -23.98 11.34
N LYS A 568 -25.11 -24.32 11.37
CA LYS A 568 -25.64 -25.58 10.81
C LYS A 568 -25.47 -25.73 9.29
N HIS A 569 -25.26 -24.66 8.56
CA HIS A 569 -25.06 -24.70 7.10
C HIS A 569 -23.65 -25.15 6.72
N GLN A 570 -22.75 -25.26 7.67
CA GLN A 570 -21.35 -25.64 7.43
C GLN A 570 -20.95 -26.79 8.36
N ALA A 571 -20.49 -27.91 7.79
CA ALA A 571 -19.82 -28.95 8.58
C ALA A 571 -18.31 -28.73 8.54
N ILE A 572 -17.67 -28.62 9.70
CA ILE A 572 -16.21 -28.57 9.84
C ILE A 572 -15.72 -29.92 10.34
N LEU A 573 -15.01 -30.67 9.50
CA LEU A 573 -14.57 -32.03 9.76
C LEU A 573 -13.04 -32.09 9.84
N VAL A 574 -12.50 -32.57 10.98
CA VAL A 574 -11.05 -32.62 11.25
C VAL A 574 -10.60 -34.08 11.34
N THR A 575 -9.75 -34.51 10.43
CA THR A 575 -9.26 -35.92 10.45
C THR A 575 -8.16 -36.11 11.46
N GLN A 576 -8.22 -37.23 12.22
CA GLN A 576 -7.19 -37.65 13.15
C GLN A 576 -6.27 -38.75 12.59
N TYR A 577 -6.64 -39.33 11.45
CA TYR A 577 -5.93 -40.46 10.83
C TYR A 577 -5.05 -40.07 9.64
N VAL A 578 -5.00 -38.78 9.27
CA VAL A 578 -4.17 -38.25 8.18
C VAL A 578 -3.00 -37.49 8.76
N GLN A 579 -1.79 -37.76 8.28
CA GLN A 579 -0.56 -37.05 8.63
C GLN A 579 0.09 -36.51 7.38
N THR A 580 0.36 -35.20 7.35
CA THR A 580 0.93 -34.52 6.17
C THR A 580 2.31 -33.91 6.41
N THR A 581 3.00 -34.34 7.49
CA THR A 581 4.42 -33.99 7.69
C THR A 581 5.26 -34.57 6.56
N TYR A 582 6.39 -33.95 6.23
CA TYR A 582 7.20 -34.29 5.05
C TYR A 582 7.51 -35.79 4.95
N HIS A 583 7.87 -36.44 6.05
CA HIS A 583 8.20 -37.87 6.08
C HIS A 583 6.98 -38.79 5.95
N GLU A 584 5.77 -38.31 6.31
CA GLU A 584 4.56 -39.11 6.31
C GLU A 584 3.68 -38.91 5.07
N ARG A 585 4.03 -37.98 4.21
CA ARG A 585 3.20 -37.61 3.03
C ARG A 585 2.90 -38.78 2.11
N GLU A 586 3.93 -39.55 1.75
CA GLU A 586 3.78 -40.71 0.84
C GLU A 586 2.90 -41.80 1.45
N HIS A 587 3.08 -42.12 2.72
CA HIS A 587 2.31 -43.15 3.42
C HIS A 587 0.83 -42.77 3.59
N ASN A 588 0.52 -41.47 3.56
CA ASN A 588 -0.83 -40.98 3.75
C ASN A 588 -1.57 -40.68 2.44
N VAL A 589 -0.95 -40.82 1.26
CA VAL A 589 -1.62 -40.63 -0.04
C VAL A 589 -2.91 -41.46 -0.15
N PRO A 590 -2.94 -42.79 0.17
CA PRO A 590 -4.16 -43.58 0.09
C PRO A 590 -5.30 -43.07 1.02
N ARG A 591 -4.94 -42.57 2.22
CA ARG A 591 -5.92 -42.02 3.15
C ARG A 591 -6.49 -40.69 2.68
N ILE A 592 -5.65 -39.84 2.08
CA ILE A 592 -6.09 -38.55 1.53
C ILE A 592 -7.05 -38.75 0.38
N ILE A 593 -6.67 -39.59 -0.63
CA ILE A 593 -7.54 -39.83 -1.80
C ILE A 593 -8.84 -40.52 -1.41
N ALA A 594 -8.82 -41.46 -0.44
CA ALA A 594 -10.05 -42.09 0.06
C ALA A 594 -10.95 -41.07 0.79
N SER A 595 -10.36 -40.14 1.57
CA SER A 595 -11.12 -39.08 2.25
C SER A 595 -11.74 -38.09 1.26
N LEU A 596 -11.00 -37.70 0.22
CA LEU A 596 -11.52 -36.88 -0.87
C LEU A 596 -12.69 -37.58 -1.59
N HIS A 597 -12.51 -38.86 -1.95
CA HIS A 597 -13.58 -39.64 -2.60
C HIS A 597 -14.82 -39.75 -1.71
N ALA A 598 -14.66 -40.02 -0.41
CA ALA A 598 -15.76 -40.06 0.55
C ALA A 598 -16.55 -38.73 0.59
N MET A 599 -15.85 -37.59 0.49
CA MET A 599 -16.50 -36.29 0.42
C MET A 599 -17.31 -36.10 -0.88
N LEU A 600 -16.78 -36.54 -2.02
CA LEU A 600 -17.41 -36.41 -3.33
C LEU A 600 -18.57 -37.36 -3.55
N ALA A 601 -18.48 -38.60 -3.03
CA ALA A 601 -19.48 -39.65 -3.20
C ALA A 601 -20.82 -39.34 -2.49
N ALA A 602 -20.77 -38.52 -1.45
CA ALA A 602 -21.94 -38.20 -0.63
C ALA A 602 -22.94 -37.28 -1.34
N LYS A 603 -22.48 -36.43 -2.25
CA LYS A 603 -23.34 -35.50 -3.01
C LYS A 603 -22.65 -35.06 -4.30
N PRO A 604 -23.30 -35.21 -5.48
CA PRO A 604 -22.78 -34.62 -6.72
C PRO A 604 -22.69 -33.09 -6.60
N GLY A 605 -21.58 -32.53 -7.05
CA GLY A 605 -21.34 -31.08 -6.95
C GLY A 605 -19.92 -30.67 -7.27
N ASN A 606 -19.61 -29.42 -7.06
CA ASN A 606 -18.27 -28.86 -7.25
C ASN A 606 -17.52 -28.74 -5.94
N TYR A 607 -16.29 -29.16 -5.96
CA TYR A 607 -15.40 -29.20 -4.79
C TYR A 607 -14.03 -28.60 -5.12
N LEU A 608 -13.40 -27.97 -4.13
CA LEU A 608 -12.01 -27.53 -4.19
C LEU A 608 -11.17 -28.27 -3.15
N VAL A 609 -9.94 -28.62 -3.54
CA VAL A 609 -8.96 -29.13 -2.60
C VAL A 609 -7.69 -28.30 -2.66
N PHE A 610 -7.19 -27.85 -1.50
CA PHE A 610 -6.04 -26.99 -1.39
C PHE A 610 -4.83 -27.72 -0.79
N PHE A 611 -3.66 -27.46 -1.40
CA PHE A 611 -2.38 -28.09 -1.04
C PHE A 611 -1.33 -27.04 -0.68
N PRO A 612 -0.32 -27.38 0.14
CA PRO A 612 0.75 -26.45 0.51
C PRO A 612 1.78 -26.19 -0.60
N SER A 613 1.77 -26.96 -1.68
CA SER A 613 2.69 -26.78 -2.82
C SER A 613 2.18 -27.44 -4.09
N TYR A 614 2.64 -26.96 -5.24
CA TYR A 614 2.33 -27.55 -6.56
C TYR A 614 2.81 -29.01 -6.71
N GLY A 615 4.00 -29.32 -6.18
CA GLY A 615 4.51 -30.69 -6.25
C GLY A 615 3.60 -31.69 -5.54
N TYR A 616 3.12 -31.34 -4.35
CA TYR A 616 2.20 -32.19 -3.58
C TYR A 616 0.80 -32.24 -4.21
N LEU A 617 0.32 -31.13 -4.74
CA LEU A 617 -0.91 -31.09 -5.55
C LEU A 617 -0.86 -32.09 -6.70
N LEU A 618 0.17 -32.04 -7.52
CA LEU A 618 0.33 -32.93 -8.69
C LEU A 618 0.45 -34.41 -8.30
N GLN A 619 1.16 -34.72 -7.20
CA GLN A 619 1.28 -36.08 -6.68
C GLN A 619 -0.08 -36.65 -6.27
N ILE A 620 -0.87 -35.90 -5.49
CA ILE A 620 -2.19 -36.36 -5.03
C ILE A 620 -3.18 -36.43 -6.19
N LYS A 621 -3.14 -35.45 -7.10
CA LYS A 621 -4.00 -35.46 -8.30
C LYS A 621 -3.76 -36.71 -9.14
N ALA A 622 -2.54 -37.05 -9.46
CA ALA A 622 -2.21 -38.25 -10.24
C ALA A 622 -2.67 -39.55 -9.54
N ALA A 623 -2.46 -39.63 -8.22
CA ALA A 623 -2.93 -40.78 -7.43
C ALA A 623 -4.46 -40.89 -7.39
N PHE A 624 -5.14 -39.74 -7.28
CA PHE A 624 -6.59 -39.65 -7.24
C PHE A 624 -7.21 -40.07 -8.60
N GLU A 625 -6.71 -39.54 -9.72
CA GLU A 625 -7.18 -39.88 -11.06
C GLU A 625 -6.94 -41.36 -11.42
N ALA A 626 -5.84 -41.93 -10.97
CA ALA A 626 -5.58 -43.34 -11.12
C ALA A 626 -6.55 -44.24 -10.33
N ALA A 627 -6.96 -43.84 -9.15
CA ALA A 627 -7.88 -44.56 -8.27
C ALA A 627 -9.35 -44.35 -8.64
N TYR A 628 -9.71 -43.16 -9.11
CA TYR A 628 -11.08 -42.75 -9.40
C TYR A 628 -11.22 -42.02 -10.75
N PRO A 629 -11.01 -42.77 -11.88
CA PRO A 629 -10.95 -42.16 -13.22
C PRO A 629 -12.27 -41.58 -13.72
N ASP A 630 -13.39 -41.94 -13.09
CA ASP A 630 -14.73 -41.45 -13.47
C ASP A 630 -15.04 -40.04 -12.87
N VAL A 631 -14.22 -39.53 -11.97
CA VAL A 631 -14.39 -38.21 -11.37
C VAL A 631 -13.71 -37.15 -12.23
N ALA A 632 -14.46 -36.14 -12.67
CA ALA A 632 -13.88 -35.02 -13.41
C ALA A 632 -12.96 -34.18 -12.50
N THR A 633 -11.77 -33.86 -12.99
CA THR A 633 -10.78 -33.06 -12.26
C THR A 633 -10.30 -31.87 -13.07
N THR A 634 -9.94 -30.80 -12.38
CA THR A 634 -9.23 -29.64 -12.95
C THR A 634 -8.15 -29.19 -11.96
N ALA A 635 -7.13 -28.47 -12.42
CA ALA A 635 -6.04 -28.05 -11.55
C ALA A 635 -5.55 -26.65 -11.87
N GLN A 636 -5.15 -25.93 -10.81
CA GLN A 636 -4.44 -24.66 -10.92
C GLN A 636 -3.05 -24.90 -11.53
N ALA A 637 -2.71 -24.17 -12.58
CA ALA A 637 -1.33 -24.13 -13.11
C ALA A 637 -0.46 -23.11 -12.34
N ALA A 638 0.86 -23.31 -12.38
CA ALA A 638 1.80 -22.44 -11.67
C ALA A 638 1.79 -20.98 -12.20
N ALA A 639 1.58 -20.82 -13.50
CA ALA A 639 1.41 -19.50 -14.13
C ALA A 639 0.07 -19.49 -14.89
N MET A 640 -0.86 -18.65 -14.44
CA MET A 640 -2.16 -18.46 -15.10
C MET A 640 -2.38 -16.96 -15.30
N ASP A 641 -2.62 -16.57 -16.54
CA ASP A 641 -3.11 -15.23 -16.86
C ASP A 641 -4.60 -15.05 -16.47
N ALA A 642 -5.16 -13.88 -16.71
CA ALA A 642 -6.54 -13.58 -16.37
C ALA A 642 -7.54 -14.47 -17.13
N SER A 643 -7.24 -14.80 -18.39
CA SER A 643 -8.09 -15.65 -19.23
C SER A 643 -8.09 -17.10 -18.72
N ALA A 644 -6.93 -17.66 -18.43
CA ALA A 644 -6.79 -19.00 -17.86
C ALA A 644 -7.48 -19.13 -16.48
N ARG A 645 -7.39 -18.08 -15.64
CA ARG A 645 -8.12 -18.02 -14.35
C ARG A 645 -9.62 -18.07 -14.55
N GLN A 646 -10.13 -17.26 -15.48
CA GLN A 646 -11.56 -17.23 -15.76
C GLN A 646 -12.02 -18.58 -16.33
N ALA A 647 -11.29 -19.17 -17.26
CA ALA A 647 -11.59 -20.49 -17.83
C ALA A 647 -11.61 -21.61 -16.77
N PHE A 648 -10.75 -21.52 -15.75
CA PHE A 648 -10.78 -22.45 -14.61
C PHE A 648 -12.08 -22.25 -13.78
N LEU A 649 -12.47 -21.03 -13.48
CA LEU A 649 -13.66 -20.71 -12.67
C LEU A 649 -14.97 -21.03 -13.42
N ASP A 650 -14.99 -20.94 -14.74
CA ASP A 650 -16.16 -21.21 -15.57
C ASP A 650 -16.55 -22.70 -15.61
N GLN A 651 -15.62 -23.58 -15.21
CA GLN A 651 -15.91 -25.00 -15.06
C GLN A 651 -16.83 -25.29 -13.86
N PHE A 652 -16.84 -24.41 -12.84
CA PHE A 652 -17.66 -24.53 -11.63
C PHE A 652 -19.06 -24.00 -11.87
N GLN A 653 -19.86 -24.78 -12.61
CA GLN A 653 -21.22 -24.40 -12.98
C GLN A 653 -22.20 -24.54 -11.80
N ALA A 654 -23.27 -23.73 -11.82
CA ALA A 654 -24.38 -23.92 -10.90
C ALA A 654 -25.16 -25.18 -11.27
N ASN A 655 -25.55 -25.97 -10.28
CA ASN A 655 -26.29 -27.25 -10.43
C ASN A 655 -25.61 -28.23 -11.40
N PRO A 656 -24.37 -28.61 -11.15
CA PRO A 656 -23.63 -29.50 -12.03
C PRO A 656 -24.28 -30.90 -12.09
N THR A 657 -24.29 -31.48 -13.28
CA THR A 657 -24.77 -32.86 -13.48
C THR A 657 -23.70 -33.91 -13.13
N GLN A 658 -22.44 -33.51 -13.05
CA GLN A 658 -21.29 -34.35 -12.72
C GLN A 658 -20.50 -33.70 -11.62
N THR A 659 -19.85 -34.51 -10.79
CA THR A 659 -18.97 -34.03 -9.75
C THR A 659 -17.66 -33.51 -10.34
N LEU A 660 -17.22 -32.30 -9.96
CA LEU A 660 -15.95 -31.71 -10.35
C LEU A 660 -15.10 -31.47 -9.12
N LEU A 661 -13.85 -31.92 -9.14
CA LEU A 661 -12.84 -31.64 -8.13
C LEU A 661 -11.73 -30.74 -8.70
N GLY A 662 -11.63 -29.52 -8.18
CA GLY A 662 -10.58 -28.57 -8.51
C GLY A 662 -9.41 -28.64 -7.52
N PHE A 663 -8.20 -28.83 -8.03
CA PHE A 663 -6.96 -28.88 -7.26
C PHE A 663 -6.29 -27.50 -7.24
N CYS A 664 -6.08 -26.93 -6.06
CA CYS A 664 -5.54 -25.58 -5.88
C CYS A 664 -4.38 -25.56 -4.87
N VAL A 665 -3.63 -24.46 -4.82
CA VAL A 665 -2.56 -24.25 -3.84
C VAL A 665 -3.00 -23.24 -2.79
N LEU A 666 -2.71 -23.52 -1.51
CA LEU A 666 -2.92 -22.61 -0.38
C LEU A 666 -2.10 -21.32 -0.57
N GLY A 667 -2.71 -20.20 -0.28
CA GLY A 667 -2.10 -18.89 -0.52
C GLY A 667 -1.98 -18.51 -1.99
N GLY A 668 -2.46 -19.37 -2.93
CA GLY A 668 -2.51 -19.11 -4.37
C GLY A 668 -3.72 -18.27 -4.79
N ILE A 669 -3.81 -18.03 -6.10
CA ILE A 669 -4.81 -17.14 -6.73
C ILE A 669 -6.27 -17.54 -6.51
N PHE A 670 -6.55 -18.80 -6.14
CA PHE A 670 -7.88 -19.29 -5.84
C PHE A 670 -8.18 -19.42 -4.34
N SER A 671 -7.18 -19.23 -3.47
CA SER A 671 -7.41 -19.13 -2.02
C SER A 671 -8.09 -17.82 -1.63
N GLU A 672 -7.96 -16.78 -2.47
CA GLU A 672 -8.53 -15.46 -2.26
C GLU A 672 -9.13 -14.90 -3.56
N GLY A 673 -10.13 -14.01 -3.42
CA GLY A 673 -10.66 -13.25 -4.56
C GLY A 673 -11.58 -14.02 -5.53
N ILE A 674 -11.98 -15.27 -5.25
CA ILE A 674 -12.98 -16.00 -6.03
C ILE A 674 -14.36 -15.92 -5.38
N ASP A 675 -15.41 -15.91 -6.20
CA ASP A 675 -16.81 -15.84 -5.75
C ASP A 675 -17.65 -16.94 -6.43
N LEU A 676 -17.66 -18.11 -5.80
CA LEU A 676 -18.45 -19.28 -6.24
C LEU A 676 -19.66 -19.46 -5.31
N ARG A 677 -20.71 -18.65 -5.51
CA ARG A 677 -21.94 -18.65 -4.68
C ARG A 677 -22.86 -19.82 -5.00
N GLY A 678 -23.63 -20.22 -3.99
CA GLY A 678 -24.64 -21.27 -4.11
C GLY A 678 -24.00 -22.62 -4.45
N ASN A 679 -24.65 -23.38 -5.32
CA ASN A 679 -24.21 -24.71 -5.70
C ASN A 679 -22.95 -24.75 -6.60
N ARG A 680 -22.35 -23.59 -6.90
CA ARG A 680 -21.08 -23.55 -7.63
C ARG A 680 -19.92 -24.09 -6.81
N LEU A 681 -20.05 -24.14 -5.47
CA LEU A 681 -19.08 -24.78 -4.56
C LEU A 681 -19.81 -25.31 -3.32
N ILE A 682 -19.72 -26.62 -3.09
CA ILE A 682 -20.39 -27.27 -1.95
C ILE A 682 -19.42 -27.98 -0.98
N GLY A 683 -18.12 -27.98 -1.29
CA GLY A 683 -17.12 -28.53 -0.38
C GLY A 683 -15.73 -28.01 -0.65
N VAL A 684 -14.98 -27.83 0.45
CA VAL A 684 -13.58 -27.44 0.44
C VAL A 684 -12.79 -28.41 1.30
N ALA A 685 -11.77 -29.05 0.73
CA ALA A 685 -10.80 -29.85 1.48
C ALA A 685 -9.47 -29.10 1.58
N ILE A 686 -8.81 -29.19 2.73
CA ILE A 686 -7.51 -28.56 2.97
C ILE A 686 -6.52 -29.62 3.45
N VAL A 687 -5.50 -29.87 2.67
CA VAL A 687 -4.46 -30.84 2.94
C VAL A 687 -3.27 -30.14 3.58
N SER A 688 -2.94 -30.53 4.82
CA SER A 688 -1.93 -29.88 5.66
C SER A 688 -2.37 -28.61 6.36
N VAL A 689 -1.64 -28.22 7.40
CA VAL A 689 -1.88 -27.01 8.20
C VAL A 689 -1.33 -25.71 7.56
N GLY A 690 -1.03 -25.74 6.27
CA GLY A 690 -0.71 -24.57 5.48
C GLY A 690 0.61 -23.87 5.82
N LEU A 691 1.51 -24.48 6.59
CA LEU A 691 2.78 -23.85 6.96
C LEU A 691 3.54 -23.37 5.73
N PRO A 692 4.08 -22.14 5.73
CA PRO A 692 5.02 -21.67 4.72
C PRO A 692 6.20 -22.62 4.55
N GLY A 693 6.79 -22.66 3.38
CA GLY A 693 8.01 -23.42 3.14
C GLY A 693 9.13 -22.97 4.07
N ILE A 694 9.91 -23.93 4.55
CA ILE A 694 11.10 -23.65 5.35
C ILE A 694 12.12 -22.96 4.45
N ASN A 695 12.48 -21.72 4.77
CA ASN A 695 13.52 -20.99 4.10
C ASN A 695 14.32 -20.16 5.13
N PRO A 696 15.54 -19.73 4.81
CA PRO A 696 16.39 -18.99 5.73
C PRO A 696 15.73 -17.72 6.28
N GLU A 697 15.03 -16.94 5.45
CA GLU A 697 14.40 -15.69 5.86
C GLU A 697 13.25 -15.92 6.86
N THR A 698 12.42 -16.93 6.62
CA THR A 698 11.35 -17.30 7.58
C THR A 698 11.95 -17.79 8.91
N ASN A 699 13.11 -18.47 8.87
CA ASN A 699 13.83 -18.85 10.09
C ASN A 699 14.36 -17.64 10.86
N LEU A 700 14.87 -16.60 10.15
CA LEU A 700 15.29 -15.35 10.81
C LEU A 700 14.14 -14.64 11.50
N ILE A 701 12.95 -14.60 10.88
CA ILE A 701 11.74 -14.08 11.51
C ILE A 701 11.39 -14.90 12.77
N ARG A 702 11.44 -16.23 12.68
CA ARG A 702 11.22 -17.12 13.85
C ARG A 702 12.20 -16.79 14.97
N ASP A 703 13.49 -16.77 14.67
CA ASP A 703 14.55 -16.58 15.67
C ASP A 703 14.44 -15.18 16.33
N TYR A 704 14.11 -14.15 15.53
CA TYR A 704 13.86 -12.81 16.06
C TYR A 704 12.72 -12.80 17.09
N TYR A 705 11.54 -13.34 16.75
CA TYR A 705 10.40 -13.36 17.68
C TYR A 705 10.55 -14.38 18.81
N ASP A 706 11.35 -15.45 18.65
CA ASP A 706 11.71 -16.32 19.76
C ASP A 706 12.53 -15.57 20.82
N HIS A 707 13.46 -14.70 20.39
CA HIS A 707 14.19 -13.83 21.29
C HIS A 707 13.33 -12.73 21.93
N GLN A 708 12.38 -12.18 21.20
CA GLN A 708 11.53 -11.08 21.69
C GLN A 708 10.46 -11.54 22.67
N ASN A 709 9.78 -12.64 22.40
CA ASN A 709 8.59 -13.06 23.15
C ASN A 709 8.35 -14.58 23.25
N GLY A 710 9.26 -15.42 22.75
CA GLY A 710 9.11 -16.87 22.73
C GLY A 710 8.07 -17.42 21.75
N LEU A 711 7.56 -16.62 20.83
CA LEU A 711 6.48 -16.98 19.89
C LEU A 711 6.94 -17.09 18.43
N GLY A 712 8.24 -17.25 18.17
CA GLY A 712 8.82 -17.24 16.85
C GLY A 712 8.20 -18.24 15.89
N PHE A 713 8.01 -19.51 16.30
CA PHE A 713 7.36 -20.49 15.44
C PHE A 713 5.90 -20.08 15.13
N ALA A 714 5.17 -19.53 16.09
CA ALA A 714 3.81 -19.09 15.86
C ALA A 714 3.78 -17.95 14.81
N TYR A 715 4.63 -16.94 14.96
CA TYR A 715 4.65 -15.75 14.10
C TYR A 715 5.18 -16.01 12.68
N ALA A 716 6.20 -16.86 12.56
CA ALA A 716 6.82 -17.15 11.27
C ALA A 716 6.11 -18.22 10.44
N TYR A 717 5.47 -19.19 11.10
CA TYR A 717 4.95 -20.37 10.43
C TYR A 717 3.47 -20.64 10.70
N GLN A 718 3.08 -20.74 11.97
CA GLN A 718 1.76 -21.25 12.34
C GLN A 718 0.63 -20.27 11.96
N LEU A 719 0.75 -19.01 12.34
CA LEU A 719 -0.28 -17.99 12.09
C LEU A 719 -0.44 -17.67 10.60
N PRO A 720 0.64 -17.48 9.82
CA PRO A 720 0.54 -17.36 8.37
C PRO A 720 -0.10 -18.59 7.71
N GLY A 721 0.29 -19.80 8.15
CA GLY A 721 -0.30 -21.04 7.66
C GLY A 721 -1.77 -21.15 7.95
N MET A 722 -2.18 -20.87 9.19
CA MET A 722 -3.58 -20.90 9.60
C MET A 722 -4.43 -19.84 8.88
N ASN A 723 -3.87 -18.66 8.65
CA ASN A 723 -4.52 -17.63 7.84
C ASN A 723 -4.87 -18.15 6.43
N ASN A 724 -3.93 -18.82 5.75
CA ASN A 724 -4.18 -19.43 4.43
C ASN A 724 -5.29 -20.50 4.50
N VAL A 725 -5.33 -21.29 5.56
CA VAL A 725 -6.38 -22.29 5.78
C VAL A 725 -7.75 -21.64 5.94
N LEU A 726 -7.85 -20.60 6.79
CA LEU A 726 -9.10 -19.87 7.02
C LEU A 726 -9.58 -19.13 5.76
N GLN A 727 -8.67 -18.58 4.96
CA GLN A 727 -8.96 -17.94 3.67
C GLN A 727 -9.57 -18.94 2.69
N ALA A 728 -8.95 -20.11 2.54
CA ALA A 728 -9.42 -21.16 1.63
C ALA A 728 -10.79 -21.72 2.07
N ALA A 729 -10.97 -21.98 3.37
CA ALA A 729 -12.25 -22.43 3.93
C ALA A 729 -13.36 -21.38 3.78
N GLY A 730 -13.01 -20.08 3.89
CA GLY A 730 -13.91 -18.96 3.72
C GLY A 730 -14.47 -18.79 2.31
N ARG A 731 -14.02 -19.60 1.34
CA ARG A 731 -14.60 -19.64 -0.04
C ARG A 731 -15.94 -20.36 -0.09
N LEU A 732 -16.23 -21.21 0.86
CA LEU A 732 -17.39 -22.09 0.85
C LEU A 732 -18.72 -21.37 1.12
N ILE A 733 -18.79 -20.60 2.19
CA ILE A 733 -20.04 -19.92 2.59
C ILE A 733 -19.93 -18.43 2.26
N ARG A 734 -20.73 -17.95 1.32
CA ARG A 734 -20.76 -16.57 0.81
C ARG A 734 -22.12 -15.90 0.94
N SER A 735 -23.16 -16.70 1.09
CA SER A 735 -24.55 -16.23 1.27
C SER A 735 -25.27 -17.00 2.38
N ALA A 736 -26.42 -16.49 2.81
CA ALA A 736 -27.23 -17.13 3.86
C ALA A 736 -27.80 -18.51 3.41
N HIS A 737 -27.79 -18.80 2.14
CA HIS A 737 -28.33 -20.03 1.57
C HIS A 737 -27.24 -21.05 1.20
N ASP A 738 -25.97 -20.66 1.26
CA ASP A 738 -24.88 -21.59 0.95
C ASP A 738 -24.78 -22.65 2.06
N THR A 739 -24.55 -23.89 1.63
CA THR A 739 -24.34 -25.01 2.52
C THR A 739 -23.17 -25.84 2.03
N GLY A 740 -22.38 -26.42 2.94
CA GLY A 740 -21.28 -27.24 2.49
C GLY A 740 -20.36 -27.75 3.60
N ILE A 741 -19.28 -28.40 3.17
CA ILE A 741 -18.35 -29.12 4.04
C ILE A 741 -16.95 -28.52 3.91
N VAL A 742 -16.32 -28.25 5.04
CA VAL A 742 -14.88 -28.01 5.16
C VAL A 742 -14.24 -29.24 5.76
N LEU A 743 -13.35 -29.88 4.98
CA LEU A 743 -12.61 -31.07 5.40
C LEU A 743 -11.13 -30.74 5.63
N LEU A 744 -10.69 -30.77 6.89
CA LEU A 744 -9.33 -30.50 7.29
C LEU A 744 -8.54 -31.81 7.40
N LEU A 745 -7.66 -32.05 6.43
CA LEU A 745 -6.90 -33.30 6.25
C LEU A 745 -5.50 -33.22 6.89
N ASP A 746 -5.46 -33.13 8.20
CA ASP A 746 -4.25 -33.31 9.01
C ASP A 746 -4.62 -33.45 10.49
N GLN A 747 -4.04 -34.42 11.17
CA GLN A 747 -4.30 -34.68 12.61
C GLN A 747 -3.90 -33.50 13.52
N ARG A 748 -2.95 -32.65 13.08
CA ARG A 748 -2.50 -31.48 13.84
C ARG A 748 -3.62 -30.50 14.13
N PHE A 749 -4.62 -30.39 13.23
CA PHE A 749 -5.80 -29.54 13.43
C PHE A 749 -6.62 -29.92 14.68
N ALA A 750 -6.58 -31.20 15.13
CA ALA A 750 -7.25 -31.64 16.34
C ALA A 750 -6.48 -31.26 17.62
N SER A 751 -5.26 -30.77 17.52
CA SER A 751 -4.49 -30.36 18.70
C SER A 751 -4.92 -28.97 19.20
N ARG A 752 -4.84 -28.75 20.52
CA ARG A 752 -5.17 -27.50 21.18
C ARG A 752 -4.48 -26.30 20.53
N ARG A 753 -3.24 -26.48 20.10
CA ARG A 753 -2.42 -25.46 19.42
C ARG A 753 -3.08 -24.88 18.14
N TYR A 754 -3.88 -25.69 17.43
CA TYR A 754 -4.59 -25.26 16.22
C TYR A 754 -6.06 -24.95 16.48
N THR A 755 -6.73 -25.69 17.38
CA THR A 755 -8.14 -25.44 17.68
C THR A 755 -8.38 -24.09 18.36
N GLU A 756 -7.40 -23.55 19.10
CA GLU A 756 -7.44 -22.20 19.67
C GLU A 756 -7.39 -21.09 18.60
N LEU A 757 -6.98 -21.42 17.38
CA LEU A 757 -6.97 -20.52 16.22
C LEU A 757 -8.22 -20.66 15.34
N PHE A 758 -9.15 -21.51 15.70
CA PHE A 758 -10.41 -21.63 14.98
C PHE A 758 -11.29 -20.42 15.27
N PRO A 759 -11.92 -19.83 14.24
CA PRO A 759 -12.86 -18.73 14.46
C PRO A 759 -14.08 -19.24 15.26
N ALA A 760 -14.76 -18.35 15.97
CA ALA A 760 -15.86 -18.70 16.88
C ALA A 760 -16.97 -19.53 16.21
N HIS A 761 -17.25 -19.32 14.92
CA HIS A 761 -18.25 -20.09 14.19
C HIS A 761 -17.81 -21.53 13.84
N TRP A 762 -16.54 -21.91 14.09
CA TRP A 762 -16.04 -23.27 13.95
C TRP A 762 -16.06 -24.06 15.27
N GLN A 763 -16.61 -23.52 16.35
CA GLN A 763 -16.68 -24.20 17.68
C GLN A 763 -17.37 -25.56 17.64
N TYR A 764 -18.20 -25.83 16.62
CA TYR A 764 -18.92 -27.09 16.42
C TYR A 764 -18.20 -28.08 15.51
N TYR A 765 -16.89 -27.92 15.28
CA TYR A 765 -16.10 -28.85 14.48
C TYR A 765 -16.17 -30.26 15.03
N GLN A 766 -16.10 -31.26 14.14
CA GLN A 766 -16.15 -32.67 14.52
C GLN A 766 -14.82 -33.35 14.18
N THR A 767 -14.32 -34.18 15.11
CA THR A 767 -13.11 -34.98 14.87
C THR A 767 -13.49 -36.33 14.30
N ILE A 768 -12.77 -36.73 13.24
CA ILE A 768 -13.03 -37.94 12.45
C ILE A 768 -11.84 -38.89 12.59
N GLY A 769 -12.09 -40.13 13.09
CA GLY A 769 -11.08 -41.13 13.33
C GLY A 769 -10.82 -42.12 12.17
N SER A 770 -11.72 -42.16 11.15
CA SER A 770 -11.59 -43.10 10.03
C SER A 770 -12.42 -42.66 8.81
N VAL A 771 -12.11 -43.20 7.64
CA VAL A 771 -12.88 -42.94 6.40
C VAL A 771 -14.35 -43.39 6.53
N PRO A 772 -14.71 -44.56 7.06
CA PRO A 772 -16.14 -44.91 7.26
C PRO A 772 -16.89 -43.95 8.17
N GLN A 773 -16.23 -43.44 9.23
CA GLN A 773 -16.84 -42.42 10.08
C GLN A 773 -17.06 -41.11 9.30
N LEU A 774 -16.09 -40.74 8.42
CA LEU A 774 -16.22 -39.57 7.55
C LEU A 774 -17.45 -39.69 6.64
N GLU A 775 -17.60 -40.82 5.95
CA GLU A 775 -18.74 -41.09 5.07
C GLU A 775 -20.07 -40.99 5.83
N ALA A 776 -20.18 -41.62 6.99
CA ALA A 776 -21.40 -41.55 7.79
C ALA A 776 -21.73 -40.11 8.25
N THR A 777 -20.70 -39.35 8.65
CA THR A 777 -20.88 -38.00 9.14
C THR A 777 -21.32 -37.06 8.00
N ILE A 778 -20.73 -37.20 6.85
CA ILE A 778 -21.07 -36.38 5.64
C ILE A 778 -22.48 -36.72 5.17
N ALA A 779 -22.84 -38.02 5.08
CA ALA A 779 -24.19 -38.45 4.71
C ALA A 779 -25.24 -37.86 5.63
N ASN A 780 -24.99 -37.91 6.96
CA ASN A 780 -25.90 -37.33 7.96
C ASN A 780 -26.05 -35.81 7.79
N PHE A 781 -24.96 -35.10 7.54
CA PHE A 781 -25.00 -33.65 7.28
C PHE A 781 -25.91 -33.32 6.07
N TRP A 782 -25.70 -33.97 4.94
CA TRP A 782 -26.51 -33.72 3.74
C TRP A 782 -27.96 -34.12 3.95
N HIS A 783 -28.25 -35.25 4.62
CA HIS A 783 -29.61 -35.64 4.97
C HIS A 783 -30.34 -34.58 5.82
N GLN A 784 -29.63 -33.98 6.80
CA GLN A 784 -30.19 -32.88 7.60
C GLN A 784 -30.48 -31.62 6.80
N MET A 785 -29.68 -31.33 5.74
CA MET A 785 -29.89 -30.18 4.86
C MET A 785 -31.04 -30.39 3.86
N GLU A 786 -31.40 -31.61 3.55
CA GLU A 786 -32.49 -31.97 2.62
C GLU A 786 -33.87 -32.07 3.29
N VAL A 787 -33.91 -32.25 4.63
CA VAL A 787 -35.20 -32.28 5.36
C VAL A 787 -35.76 -30.85 5.46
N PRO A 788 -36.93 -30.56 4.89
CA PRO A 788 -37.56 -29.26 5.00
C PRO A 788 -37.84 -28.97 6.49
N HIS A 789 -37.24 -27.93 7.03
CA HIS A 789 -37.67 -27.42 8.32
C HIS A 789 -39.07 -26.82 8.15
N HIS A 790 -40.09 -27.44 8.73
CA HIS A 790 -41.37 -26.78 9.02
C HIS A 790 -41.01 -25.63 9.99
N GLU A 791 -41.06 -24.40 9.49
CA GLU A 791 -41.03 -23.20 10.32
C GLU A 791 -42.18 -23.31 11.31
N ASP A 792 -41.87 -23.40 12.60
CA ASP A 792 -42.82 -23.20 13.70
C ASP A 792 -43.42 -21.79 13.57
N LYS A 793 -44.57 -21.71 12.87
CA LYS A 793 -45.45 -20.55 12.90
C LYS A 793 -46.17 -20.48 14.21
N THR A 794 -45.46 -20.32 15.31
CA THR A 794 -46.10 -19.98 16.59
C THR A 794 -45.19 -19.02 17.30
N ASN A 795 -45.44 -17.71 17.12
CA ASN A 795 -45.47 -16.64 18.12
C ASN A 795 -45.50 -15.28 17.46
N SER A 796 -46.71 -14.84 17.09
CA SER A 796 -47.05 -13.42 17.05
C SER A 796 -47.56 -13.06 18.43
N PRO A 797 -46.97 -12.20 19.21
CA PRO A 797 -47.65 -11.52 20.30
C PRO A 797 -48.52 -10.39 19.71
N THR A 798 -49.76 -10.40 20.05
CA THR A 798 -50.79 -9.35 19.93
C THR A 798 -50.30 -8.01 20.53
#